data_d8d77e941d353b28201425ae9eee5c54
#
_entry.id   d8d77e941d353b28201425ae9eee5c54
#
_cell.length_a   1.000
_cell.length_b   1.000
_cell.length_c   1.000
_cell.angle_alpha   90.00
_cell.angle_beta   90.00
_cell.angle_gamma   90.00
#
_symmetry.space_group_name_H-M   'P 1'
#
loop_
_entity.id
_entity.type
_entity.pdbx_description
1 polymer ?
#
loop_
_entity_poly.entity_id
_entity_poly.type
_entity_poly.pdbx_seq_one_letter_code
_entity_poly.pdbx_strand_id
1 'polypeptide(L)'
;MNAGGGASDQTFTTTTGTSTTYDQLLTTLKNGIDAFNISGLTVTKFLGTLELDRVVSGTRTAFAISCQGGPANNKLAVFQDQVDNVAQLPIQSFQDHVVKVINTASVNDTYFAKFVADNGVSGPGFWKEARDPSKSAGLDASTMPHELVNTALNTFVFRQFSWVDREVGDDNTNAHPSFVGHKIQEAFFHNNRLGFLSNDNVSMSQAAKYFNFYHTSAQIITDADPIDLSASTIRPANLHAIIPTTQGLVLFSKNQQFLLASADGVLTPASTTIRTISNYEVDILVDPVDMGTNINFLSKTPSYTRVFGMITRGQDENPQVLDVGRVVNEWIPHTIDTLIASPQNQFIAMSDQDNKEVYFYRTYNDGKETIVQSWFEWKLPGTVQTIAIDSDDFLAVTKQGNQFTLSKVSLSQSPEDAVIVNNDGQKINPCIDLYAPPSSVAYDSTNNFTKCYLPWANVTGLSPVLIIKGTTATGQFIESGFTISPTIASDGTGTYFKVPLKNLTSIASDIIIGWKYNFDVELSKTYSRGDEAMAKTDFTANLTVARMKFAVGLSGVMGFKLKSKGIRQGKREYTGDGSTTVFSWNEDDLSYIDQDQIKVKLDGVVTTAFTVTNNTTITFNSAPANGVAILIYLDEWYSLQPVIEADNYLANDIALTGETIFSLPIHQKTENFQLRLFNDSPFPV
;
A
#
# COMPACT_ATOMS: atom_id res chain seq x y z
N MET A 1 -15.79 54.24 40.64
CA MET A 1 -15.31 53.94 39.28
C MET A 1 -14.21 54.92 38.89
N ASN A 2 -13.15 54.44 38.39
CA ASN A 2 -12.04 55.26 37.89
C ASN A 2 -11.73 54.85 36.45
N ALA A 3 -11.80 55.81 35.55
CA ALA A 3 -11.60 55.60 34.11
C ALA A 3 -10.14 55.61 33.66
N GLY A 4 -9.18 55.73 34.60
CA GLY A 4 -7.75 55.86 34.30
C GLY A 4 -7.41 57.29 33.78
N GLY A 5 -6.11 57.67 33.82
CA GLY A 5 -5.64 58.94 33.26
C GLY A 5 -5.97 60.16 34.06
N GLY A 6 -6.05 60.09 35.39
CA GLY A 6 -6.20 61.27 36.27
C GLY A 6 -7.65 61.75 36.51
N ALA A 7 -8.64 60.97 36.08
CA ALA A 7 -10.03 61.20 36.42
C ALA A 7 -10.29 60.86 37.89
N SER A 8 -11.03 61.77 38.62
CA SER A 8 -11.45 61.48 39.99
C SER A 8 -12.43 60.31 40.04
N ASP A 9 -12.36 59.52 41.13
CA ASP A 9 -13.26 58.41 41.34
C ASP A 9 -14.72 58.89 41.34
N GLN A 10 -15.55 58.21 40.53
CA GLN A 10 -16.99 58.46 40.50
C GLN A 10 -17.68 57.47 41.45
N THR A 11 -18.45 57.92 42.39
CA THR A 11 -19.15 57.11 43.38
C THR A 11 -20.64 57.32 43.27
N PHE A 12 -21.40 56.23 43.07
CA PHE A 12 -22.84 56.25 43.15
C PHE A 12 -23.31 55.46 44.37
N THR A 13 -24.13 56.05 45.21
CA THR A 13 -24.71 55.43 46.40
C THR A 13 -26.21 55.39 46.27
N THR A 14 -26.79 54.24 46.50
CA THR A 14 -28.25 54.09 46.58
C THR A 14 -28.65 53.34 47.83
N THR A 15 -29.79 53.66 48.38
CA THR A 15 -30.38 53.00 49.56
C THR A 15 -31.55 52.13 49.12
N THR A 16 -31.59 50.89 49.55
CA THR A 16 -32.68 49.97 49.27
C THR A 16 -33.70 50.00 50.38
N GLY A 17 -34.97 50.16 50.06
CA GLY A 17 -36.08 49.97 50.98
C GLY A 17 -36.42 48.47 51.14
N THR A 18 -37.23 48.13 52.11
CA THR A 18 -37.67 46.75 52.41
C THR A 18 -38.44 46.05 51.28
N SER A 19 -38.93 46.81 50.30
CA SER A 19 -39.69 46.31 49.13
C SER A 19 -38.92 46.43 47.80
N THR A 20 -37.64 46.86 47.82
CA THR A 20 -36.86 47.02 46.59
C THR A 20 -36.44 45.66 46.06
N THR A 21 -36.86 45.30 44.83
CA THR A 21 -36.46 44.10 44.17
C THR A 21 -35.05 44.22 43.60
N TYR A 22 -34.37 43.10 43.36
CA TYR A 22 -33.01 43.11 42.72
C TYR A 22 -33.07 43.78 41.34
N ASP A 23 -34.13 43.61 40.59
CA ASP A 23 -34.28 44.21 39.27
C ASP A 23 -34.39 45.78 39.37
N GLN A 24 -35.12 46.28 40.35
CA GLN A 24 -35.19 47.70 40.64
C GLN A 24 -33.85 48.26 41.08
N LEU A 25 -33.09 47.52 41.91
CA LEU A 25 -31.79 47.92 42.36
C LEU A 25 -30.82 48.01 41.18
N LEU A 26 -30.77 47.02 40.32
CA LEU A 26 -29.93 47.01 39.13
C LEU A 26 -30.29 48.14 38.14
N THR A 27 -31.58 48.42 38.00
CA THR A 27 -32.03 49.55 37.19
C THR A 27 -31.52 50.87 37.75
N THR A 28 -31.60 51.05 39.08
CA THR A 28 -31.13 52.28 39.74
C THR A 28 -29.61 52.42 39.62
N LEU A 29 -28.85 51.33 39.80
CA LEU A 29 -27.41 51.30 39.64
C LEU A 29 -26.99 51.60 38.18
N LYS A 30 -27.69 51.01 37.20
CA LYS A 30 -27.47 51.32 35.79
C LYS A 30 -27.61 52.79 35.51
N ASN A 31 -28.76 53.36 35.87
CA ASN A 31 -29.07 54.76 35.63
C ASN A 31 -28.04 55.69 36.34
N GLY A 32 -27.59 55.35 37.54
CA GLY A 32 -26.57 56.07 38.26
C GLY A 32 -25.20 56.03 37.61
N ILE A 33 -24.83 54.89 37.07
CA ILE A 33 -23.56 54.70 36.33
C ILE A 33 -23.61 55.42 34.97
N ASP A 34 -24.71 55.32 34.25
CA ASP A 34 -24.90 56.01 32.97
C ASP A 34 -24.84 57.55 33.15
N ALA A 35 -25.32 58.08 34.28
CA ALA A 35 -25.30 59.48 34.60
C ALA A 35 -23.84 60.02 34.76
N PHE A 36 -22.84 59.20 34.97
CA PHE A 36 -21.44 59.59 35.00
C PHE A 36 -20.91 59.97 33.63
N ASN A 37 -21.57 59.63 32.54
CA ASN A 37 -21.17 59.95 31.17
C ASN A 37 -19.68 59.58 30.88
N ILE A 38 -19.22 58.41 31.33
CA ILE A 38 -17.87 57.95 31.10
C ILE A 38 -17.71 57.63 29.62
N SER A 39 -16.76 58.28 28.96
CA SER A 39 -16.50 58.09 27.53
C SER A 39 -16.21 56.62 27.19
N GLY A 40 -16.98 56.07 26.24
CA GLY A 40 -16.87 54.72 25.76
C GLY A 40 -17.44 53.63 26.69
N LEU A 41 -17.96 53.96 27.87
CA LEU A 41 -18.61 53.02 28.78
C LEU A 41 -20.04 52.75 28.36
N THR A 42 -20.35 51.48 28.17
CA THR A 42 -21.74 50.97 27.96
C THR A 42 -22.14 50.13 29.15
N VAL A 43 -23.32 50.39 29.71
CA VAL A 43 -23.88 49.59 30.79
C VAL A 43 -25.10 48.86 30.28
N THR A 44 -25.04 47.56 30.22
CA THR A 44 -26.12 46.67 29.79
C THR A 44 -26.74 45.98 31.02
N LYS A 45 -28.04 46.08 31.18
CA LYS A 45 -28.75 45.39 32.25
C LYS A 45 -29.29 44.06 31.72
N PHE A 46 -28.90 43.01 32.40
CA PHE A 46 -29.47 41.66 32.25
C PHE A 46 -30.31 41.31 33.50
N LEU A 47 -31.05 40.21 33.42
CA LEU A 47 -31.74 39.71 34.60
C LEU A 47 -30.69 39.24 35.66
N GLY A 48 -30.66 39.94 36.80
CA GLY A 48 -29.75 39.63 37.88
C GLY A 48 -28.32 40.15 37.77
N THR A 49 -27.94 40.81 36.65
CA THR A 49 -26.55 41.33 36.46
C THR A 49 -26.52 42.63 35.69
N LEU A 50 -25.44 43.39 35.87
CA LEU A 50 -25.04 44.51 35.00
C LEU A 50 -23.70 44.16 34.36
N GLU A 51 -23.63 44.25 33.03
CA GLU A 51 -22.41 44.20 32.27
C GLU A 51 -21.94 45.66 32.03
N LEU A 52 -20.68 45.91 32.31
CA LEU A 52 -20.03 47.16 32.04
C LEU A 52 -18.91 46.94 31.04
N ASP A 53 -19.07 47.45 29.83
CA ASP A 53 -18.05 47.33 28.78
C ASP A 53 -17.57 48.76 28.38
N ARG A 54 -16.26 48.93 28.31
CA ARG A 54 -15.66 50.23 27.93
C ARG A 54 -14.83 50.05 26.67
N VAL A 55 -15.28 50.69 25.60
CA VAL A 55 -14.61 50.69 24.30
C VAL A 55 -14.26 52.14 23.94
N VAL A 56 -12.95 52.43 23.79
CA VAL A 56 -12.47 53.73 23.37
C VAL A 56 -11.70 53.58 22.07
N SER A 57 -12.11 54.30 21.03
CA SER A 57 -11.50 54.23 19.69
C SER A 57 -11.44 52.80 19.14
N GLY A 58 -12.48 51.99 19.36
CA GLY A 58 -12.56 50.61 18.89
C GLY A 58 -11.80 49.56 19.72
N THR A 59 -11.14 50.01 20.81
CA THR A 59 -10.37 49.11 21.69
C THR A 59 -10.99 49.04 23.07
N ARG A 60 -11.16 47.80 23.60
CA ARG A 60 -11.56 47.61 25.00
C ARG A 60 -10.50 48.23 25.94
N THR A 61 -10.94 49.08 26.83
CA THR A 61 -10.07 49.87 27.71
C THR A 61 -10.35 49.49 29.16
N ALA A 62 -9.31 49.11 29.89
CA ALA A 62 -9.41 48.77 31.31
C ALA A 62 -9.93 49.92 32.16
N PHE A 63 -10.72 49.64 33.16
CA PHE A 63 -11.16 50.55 34.19
C PHE A 63 -11.31 49.81 35.52
N ALA A 64 -11.19 50.51 36.61
CA ALA A 64 -11.37 49.95 37.94
C ALA A 64 -12.79 50.22 38.46
N ILE A 65 -13.38 49.19 39.05
CA ILE A 65 -14.68 49.29 39.70
C ILE A 65 -14.63 48.51 41.01
N SER A 66 -15.25 49.07 42.03
CA SER A 66 -15.49 48.37 43.30
C SER A 66 -16.94 48.63 43.77
N CYS A 67 -17.45 47.67 44.50
CA CYS A 67 -18.77 47.85 45.12
C CYS A 67 -18.75 47.44 46.57
N GLN A 68 -19.68 48.01 47.33
CA GLN A 68 -19.96 47.63 48.71
C GLN A 68 -21.46 47.39 48.84
N GLY A 69 -21.81 46.16 49.15
CA GLY A 69 -23.22 45.68 49.16
C GLY A 69 -23.79 45.56 50.58
N GLY A 70 -24.05 46.71 51.24
CA GLY A 70 -24.63 46.74 52.59
C GLY A 70 -23.66 46.35 53.72
N PRO A 71 -24.09 46.31 54.97
CA PRO A 71 -23.21 46.11 56.12
C PRO A 71 -22.46 44.77 56.14
N ALA A 72 -23.02 43.74 55.52
CA ALA A 72 -22.42 42.39 55.42
C ALA A 72 -21.60 42.20 54.10
N ASN A 73 -21.61 43.18 53.21
CA ASN A 73 -20.99 43.18 51.87
C ASN A 73 -21.25 41.91 51.03
N ASN A 74 -22.44 41.28 51.19
CA ASN A 74 -22.78 40.00 50.57
C ASN A 74 -23.95 40.09 49.57
N LYS A 75 -24.45 41.30 49.25
CA LYS A 75 -25.61 41.49 48.38
C LYS A 75 -25.26 41.92 46.97
N LEU A 76 -24.08 42.41 46.75
CA LEU A 76 -23.58 42.85 45.46
C LEU A 76 -22.08 42.54 45.39
N ALA A 77 -21.65 41.91 44.32
CA ALA A 77 -20.27 41.62 44.04
C ALA A 77 -19.91 42.15 42.65
N VAL A 78 -18.65 42.60 42.50
CA VAL A 78 -18.07 42.98 41.23
C VAL A 78 -16.87 42.10 40.98
N PHE A 79 -16.75 41.60 39.80
CA PHE A 79 -15.54 40.91 39.32
C PHE A 79 -15.26 41.35 37.89
N GLN A 80 -14.03 41.35 37.51
CA GLN A 80 -13.61 41.45 36.13
C GLN A 80 -13.43 40.01 35.63
N ASP A 81 -12.96 39.81 34.49
CA ASP A 81 -12.81 38.55 33.75
C ASP A 81 -12.22 37.34 34.52
N GLN A 82 -12.02 37.48 35.87
CA GLN A 82 -11.44 36.41 36.69
C GLN A 82 -12.00 36.35 38.12
N VAL A 83 -12.00 35.16 38.68
CA VAL A 83 -12.31 34.87 40.10
C VAL A 83 -11.27 33.87 40.66
N ASP A 84 -11.05 33.92 41.96
CA ASP A 84 -10.06 33.03 42.64
C ASP A 84 -10.70 31.70 43.09
N ASN A 85 -12.03 31.59 43.04
CA ASN A 85 -12.76 30.42 43.44
C ASN A 85 -14.12 30.35 42.71
N VAL A 86 -14.50 29.15 42.33
CA VAL A 86 -15.82 28.83 41.72
C VAL A 86 -16.99 29.38 42.55
N ALA A 87 -16.90 29.35 43.89
CA ALA A 87 -17.95 29.86 44.75
C ALA A 87 -18.21 31.35 44.61
N GLN A 88 -17.31 32.12 43.96
CA GLN A 88 -17.50 33.55 43.66
C GLN A 88 -18.30 33.77 42.36
N LEU A 89 -18.51 32.74 41.55
CA LEU A 89 -19.31 32.83 40.35
C LEU A 89 -20.78 33.09 40.67
N PRO A 90 -21.43 34.09 40.04
CA PRO A 90 -22.84 34.41 40.31
C PRO A 90 -23.74 33.31 39.80
N ILE A 91 -24.87 33.12 40.49
CA ILE A 91 -25.92 32.15 40.09
C ILE A 91 -26.80 32.68 38.95
N GLN A 92 -26.65 33.94 38.57
CA GLN A 92 -27.35 34.59 37.46
C GLN A 92 -26.35 35.40 36.65
N SER A 93 -26.39 35.28 35.33
CA SER A 93 -25.58 36.04 34.42
C SER A 93 -26.21 36.11 33.03
N PHE A 94 -25.49 36.61 32.05
CA PHE A 94 -25.94 36.57 30.64
C PHE A 94 -25.32 35.41 29.91
N GLN A 95 -26.01 35.00 28.84
CA GLN A 95 -25.60 33.87 28.00
C GLN A 95 -24.18 34.12 27.45
N ASP A 96 -23.35 33.09 27.46
CA ASP A 96 -21.98 33.07 26.94
C ASP A 96 -20.99 33.99 27.69
N HIS A 97 -21.35 34.44 28.92
CA HIS A 97 -20.38 35.13 29.78
C HIS A 97 -19.25 34.18 30.18
N VAL A 98 -18.01 34.52 29.84
CA VAL A 98 -16.82 33.72 30.14
C VAL A 98 -16.00 34.39 31.23
N VAL A 99 -15.62 33.61 32.24
CA VAL A 99 -14.84 34.04 33.40
C VAL A 99 -13.68 33.07 33.61
N LYS A 100 -12.50 33.62 33.87
CA LYS A 100 -11.30 32.86 34.24
C LYS A 100 -11.35 32.50 35.73
N VAL A 101 -11.28 31.22 36.06
CA VAL A 101 -11.17 30.72 37.42
C VAL A 101 -9.72 30.39 37.72
N ILE A 102 -9.09 31.18 38.57
CA ILE A 102 -7.66 31.05 38.89
C ILE A 102 -7.53 30.14 40.12
N ASN A 103 -6.70 29.08 39.99
CA ASN A 103 -6.25 28.35 41.15
C ASN A 103 -4.96 28.99 41.69
N THR A 104 -5.05 29.62 42.86
CA THR A 104 -3.88 30.30 43.47
C THR A 104 -2.83 29.31 43.99
N ALA A 105 -3.20 28.04 44.19
CA ALA A 105 -2.29 26.97 44.64
C ALA A 105 -1.53 26.31 43.48
N SER A 106 -2.14 26.29 42.28
CA SER A 106 -1.56 25.69 41.07
C SER A 106 -2.04 26.49 39.84
N VAL A 107 -1.14 27.20 39.21
CA VAL A 107 -1.45 27.99 37.99
C VAL A 107 -1.89 27.08 36.86
N ASN A 108 -1.42 25.83 36.85
CA ASN A 108 -1.78 24.84 35.82
C ASN A 108 -3.23 24.34 35.94
N ASP A 109 -3.88 24.52 37.09
CA ASP A 109 -5.28 24.16 37.31
C ASP A 109 -6.24 25.32 37.07
N THR A 110 -5.76 26.38 36.45
CA THR A 110 -6.57 27.52 36.02
C THR A 110 -7.40 27.13 34.80
N TYR A 111 -8.69 27.46 34.83
CA TYR A 111 -9.60 27.15 33.74
C TYR A 111 -10.59 28.28 33.48
N PHE A 112 -11.35 28.20 32.40
CA PHE A 112 -12.38 29.12 32.02
C PHE A 112 -13.76 28.49 32.23
N ALA A 113 -14.70 29.30 32.72
CA ALA A 113 -16.08 28.90 32.85
C ALA A 113 -16.98 29.84 32.03
N LYS A 114 -17.96 29.27 31.34
CA LYS A 114 -18.96 29.97 30.54
C LYS A 114 -20.33 29.77 31.14
N PHE A 115 -21.11 30.84 31.25
CA PHE A 115 -22.47 30.79 31.73
C PHE A 115 -23.44 30.38 30.65
N VAL A 116 -24.33 29.46 31.00
CA VAL A 116 -25.46 29.01 30.17
C VAL A 116 -26.74 29.41 30.87
N ALA A 117 -27.46 30.38 30.31
CA ALA A 117 -28.69 30.85 30.87
C ALA A 117 -29.87 29.89 30.52
N ASP A 118 -30.76 29.61 31.48
CA ASP A 118 -31.91 28.70 31.28
C ASP A 118 -32.84 29.14 30.15
N ASN A 119 -32.91 30.44 29.89
CA ASN A 119 -33.75 31.03 28.83
C ASN A 119 -32.95 31.37 27.55
N GLY A 120 -31.63 31.01 27.51
CA GLY A 120 -30.76 31.32 26.39
C GLY A 120 -30.33 32.79 26.25
N VAL A 121 -30.72 33.69 27.17
CA VAL A 121 -30.39 35.12 27.10
C VAL A 121 -29.71 35.61 28.38
N SER A 122 -30.39 35.48 29.53
CA SER A 122 -29.83 35.96 30.80
C SER A 122 -30.71 35.51 31.97
N GLY A 123 -30.18 35.58 33.20
CA GLY A 123 -30.89 35.23 34.44
C GLY A 123 -30.31 33.99 35.09
N PRO A 124 -31.19 33.13 35.69
CA PRO A 124 -30.77 31.87 36.25
C PRO A 124 -30.14 30.95 35.20
N GLY A 125 -29.21 30.13 35.60
CA GLY A 125 -28.49 29.20 34.73
C GLY A 125 -27.36 28.48 35.48
N PHE A 126 -26.42 27.91 34.73
CA PHE A 126 -25.32 27.20 35.29
C PHE A 126 -24.01 27.56 34.57
N TRP A 127 -22.92 27.34 35.26
CA TRP A 127 -21.55 27.50 34.69
C TRP A 127 -21.05 26.16 34.20
N LYS A 128 -20.51 26.11 32.99
CA LYS A 128 -19.79 24.99 32.44
C LYS A 128 -18.37 25.38 32.08
N GLU A 129 -17.47 24.42 32.00
CA GLU A 129 -16.11 24.67 31.49
C GLU A 129 -16.17 25.28 30.10
N ALA A 130 -15.21 26.15 29.79
CA ALA A 130 -15.08 26.80 28.51
C ALA A 130 -13.60 26.94 28.11
N ARG A 131 -13.38 27.19 26.85
CA ARG A 131 -12.03 27.53 26.37
C ARG A 131 -11.66 28.96 26.67
N ASP A 132 -10.35 29.26 26.68
CA ASP A 132 -9.85 30.60 26.68
C ASP A 132 -10.30 31.36 25.41
N PRO A 133 -11.10 32.45 25.52
CA PRO A 133 -11.60 33.19 24.36
C PRO A 133 -10.48 33.88 23.56
N SER A 134 -9.31 34.07 24.14
CA SER A 134 -8.13 34.68 23.47
C SER A 134 -7.37 33.68 22.58
N LYS A 135 -7.67 32.39 22.68
CA LYS A 135 -6.96 31.33 21.95
C LYS A 135 -7.78 30.82 20.78
N SER A 136 -7.08 30.26 19.76
CA SER A 136 -7.73 29.64 18.61
C SER A 136 -8.62 28.47 19.04
N ALA A 137 -9.78 28.35 18.39
CA ALA A 137 -10.75 27.34 18.76
C ALA A 137 -10.45 25.98 18.13
N GLY A 138 -10.12 25.96 16.85
CA GLY A 138 -10.16 24.74 16.07
C GLY A 138 -8.99 24.58 15.11
N LEU A 139 -9.12 23.56 14.29
CA LEU A 139 -8.18 23.19 13.25
C LEU A 139 -8.61 23.84 11.93
N ASP A 140 -7.64 24.27 11.12
CA ASP A 140 -7.92 24.76 9.76
C ASP A 140 -8.24 23.58 8.84
N ALA A 141 -9.52 23.38 8.53
CA ALA A 141 -10.00 22.30 7.71
C ALA A 141 -9.38 22.27 6.29
N SER A 142 -8.89 23.40 5.79
CA SER A 142 -8.23 23.48 4.47
C SER A 142 -6.87 22.79 4.43
N THR A 143 -6.21 22.66 5.57
CA THR A 143 -4.89 22.02 5.73
C THR A 143 -4.97 20.59 6.25
N MET A 144 -6.14 20.18 6.69
CA MET A 144 -6.40 18.85 7.25
C MET A 144 -6.78 17.84 6.17
N PRO A 145 -6.67 16.53 6.43
CA PRO A 145 -7.16 15.49 5.52
C PRO A 145 -8.62 15.72 5.10
N HIS A 146 -8.92 15.41 3.85
CA HIS A 146 -10.24 15.53 3.25
C HIS A 146 -10.88 14.14 3.14
N GLU A 147 -12.21 14.09 2.97
CA GLU A 147 -12.94 12.85 2.72
C GLU A 147 -13.28 12.68 1.25
N LEU A 148 -13.22 11.43 0.79
CA LEU A 148 -13.79 11.00 -0.48
C LEU A 148 -15.03 10.16 -0.19
N VAL A 149 -16.21 10.69 -0.50
CA VAL A 149 -17.49 10.05 -0.19
C VAL A 149 -18.15 9.55 -1.47
N ASN A 150 -18.52 8.28 -1.48
CA ASN A 150 -19.38 7.74 -2.53
C ASN A 150 -20.84 8.15 -2.23
N THR A 151 -21.40 9.04 -3.04
CA THR A 151 -22.75 9.59 -2.86
C THR A 151 -23.80 8.88 -3.71
N ALA A 152 -23.40 8.21 -4.78
CA ALA A 152 -24.22 7.39 -5.65
C ALA A 152 -23.36 6.42 -6.45
N LEU A 153 -23.98 5.49 -7.19
CA LEU A 153 -23.25 4.57 -8.07
C LEU A 153 -22.30 5.33 -9.00
N ASN A 154 -21.01 5.05 -8.92
CA ASN A 154 -19.92 5.69 -9.68
C ASN A 154 -19.81 7.22 -9.48
N THR A 155 -20.33 7.75 -8.37
CA THR A 155 -20.28 9.18 -8.06
C THR A 155 -19.59 9.41 -6.73
N PHE A 156 -18.48 10.15 -6.76
CA PHE A 156 -17.71 10.49 -5.59
C PHE A 156 -17.64 12.00 -5.41
N VAL A 157 -17.65 12.43 -4.15
CA VAL A 157 -17.46 13.83 -3.76
C VAL A 157 -16.24 13.92 -2.85
N PHE A 158 -15.28 14.76 -3.24
CA PHE A 158 -14.12 15.09 -2.41
C PHE A 158 -14.38 16.40 -1.70
N ARG A 159 -14.34 16.39 -0.35
CA ARG A 159 -14.70 17.58 0.46
C ARG A 159 -13.93 17.63 1.78
N GLN A 160 -13.93 18.80 2.40
CA GLN A 160 -13.39 19.02 3.74
C GLN A 160 -14.31 18.44 4.81
N PHE A 161 -13.73 17.99 5.91
CA PHE A 161 -14.49 17.66 7.14
C PHE A 161 -14.74 18.88 8.01
N SER A 162 -15.78 18.80 8.84
CA SER A 162 -15.97 19.69 9.98
C SER A 162 -15.28 19.11 11.20
N TRP A 163 -14.10 19.61 11.51
CA TRP A 163 -13.35 19.24 12.71
C TRP A 163 -13.99 19.91 13.94
N VAL A 164 -13.99 19.18 15.06
CA VAL A 164 -14.56 19.69 16.31
C VAL A 164 -13.61 20.72 16.90
N ASP A 165 -14.16 21.87 17.29
CA ASP A 165 -13.40 22.92 17.94
C ASP A 165 -13.09 22.58 19.40
N ARG A 166 -12.01 23.16 19.93
CA ARG A 166 -11.67 23.11 21.35
C ARG A 166 -12.73 23.87 22.14
N GLU A 167 -13.50 23.17 22.95
CA GLU A 167 -14.58 23.74 23.75
C GLU A 167 -14.16 24.16 25.15
N VAL A 168 -13.06 23.56 25.68
CA VAL A 168 -12.59 23.78 27.05
C VAL A 168 -11.08 23.98 27.11
N GLY A 169 -10.60 24.66 28.14
CA GLY A 169 -9.17 24.82 28.45
C GLY A 169 -8.44 25.84 27.58
N ASP A 170 -7.15 25.79 27.69
CA ASP A 170 -6.18 26.67 26.99
C ASP A 170 -5.01 25.83 26.41
N ASP A 171 -3.92 26.51 26.04
CA ASP A 171 -2.75 25.83 25.44
C ASP A 171 -1.97 24.97 26.44
N ASN A 172 -2.24 25.06 27.75
CA ASN A 172 -1.61 24.26 28.80
C ASN A 172 -2.49 23.08 29.22
N THR A 173 -3.80 23.31 29.36
CA THR A 173 -4.74 22.33 29.91
C THR A 173 -5.46 21.50 28.85
N ASN A 174 -5.51 21.99 27.61
CA ASN A 174 -6.08 21.30 26.45
C ASN A 174 -5.39 21.79 25.18
N ALA A 175 -4.10 21.49 25.05
CA ALA A 175 -3.25 21.94 23.96
C ALA A 175 -3.79 21.50 22.58
N HIS A 176 -3.36 22.19 21.53
CA HIS A 176 -3.56 21.68 20.18
C HIS A 176 -2.83 20.36 20.03
N PRO A 177 -3.41 19.39 19.24
CA PRO A 177 -2.74 18.13 18.94
C PRO A 177 -1.34 18.35 18.36
N SER A 178 -0.41 17.45 18.67
CA SER A 178 1.00 17.55 18.28
C SER A 178 1.24 17.59 16.77
N PHE A 179 0.29 17.17 15.95
CA PHE A 179 0.38 17.27 14.49
C PHE A 179 0.14 18.69 13.95
N VAL A 180 -0.40 19.62 14.77
CA VAL A 180 -0.67 20.99 14.32
C VAL A 180 0.65 21.72 14.01
N GLY A 181 0.74 22.25 12.78
CA GLY A 181 1.96 22.89 12.27
C GLY A 181 3.00 21.91 11.71
N HIS A 182 2.70 20.61 11.67
CA HIS A 182 3.58 19.58 11.16
C HIS A 182 2.90 18.77 10.04
N LYS A 183 3.71 18.02 9.28
CA LYS A 183 3.20 17.16 8.22
C LYS A 183 2.62 15.89 8.82
N ILE A 184 1.38 15.55 8.45
CA ILE A 184 0.81 14.23 8.70
C ILE A 184 1.45 13.24 7.74
N GLN A 185 2.06 12.18 8.27
CA GLN A 185 2.74 11.14 7.49
C GLN A 185 1.76 10.05 7.07
N GLU A 186 0.91 9.61 8.02
CA GLU A 186 -0.08 8.57 7.79
C GLU A 186 -1.33 8.83 8.63
N ALA A 187 -2.49 8.37 8.11
CA ALA A 187 -3.76 8.34 8.81
C ALA A 187 -4.20 6.89 9.00
N PHE A 188 -4.64 6.54 10.19
CA PHE A 188 -5.05 5.18 10.53
C PHE A 188 -6.31 5.15 11.38
N PHE A 189 -6.93 3.98 11.45
CA PHE A 189 -8.09 3.74 12.32
C PHE A 189 -7.83 2.53 13.20
N HIS A 190 -7.96 2.72 14.51
CA HIS A 190 -7.75 1.64 15.48
C HIS A 190 -8.56 1.87 16.76
N ASN A 191 -9.13 0.81 17.33
CA ASN A 191 -9.92 0.85 18.58
C ASN A 191 -10.92 2.00 18.63
N ASN A 192 -11.70 2.16 17.54
CA ASN A 192 -12.72 3.17 17.40
C ASN A 192 -12.23 4.63 17.53
N ARG A 193 -10.98 4.87 17.11
CA ARG A 193 -10.31 6.18 17.06
C ARG A 193 -9.68 6.39 15.69
N LEU A 194 -9.80 7.59 15.15
CA LEU A 194 -9.00 8.05 14.01
C LEU A 194 -7.66 8.53 14.56
N GLY A 195 -6.56 8.11 13.94
CA GLY A 195 -5.22 8.50 14.37
C GLY A 195 -4.38 9.07 13.24
N PHE A 196 -3.39 9.86 13.62
CA PHE A 196 -2.38 10.45 12.72
C PHE A 196 -0.99 10.21 13.26
N LEU A 197 -0.06 9.91 12.33
CA LEU A 197 1.38 9.97 12.59
C LEU A 197 1.92 11.32 12.14
N SER A 198 2.68 11.98 12.98
CA SER A 198 3.35 13.25 12.67
C SER A 198 4.67 13.35 13.43
N ASN A 199 5.78 13.46 12.71
CA ASN A 199 7.12 13.40 13.31
C ASN A 199 7.29 12.14 14.18
N ASP A 200 7.58 12.32 15.49
CA ASP A 200 7.70 11.27 16.49
C ASP A 200 6.41 11.03 17.30
N ASN A 201 5.30 11.68 16.91
CA ASN A 201 4.05 11.67 17.65
C ASN A 201 2.99 10.78 16.99
N VAL A 202 2.17 10.19 17.86
CA VAL A 202 0.94 9.48 17.52
C VAL A 202 -0.21 10.20 18.20
N SER A 203 -1.08 10.82 17.42
CA SER A 203 -2.28 11.50 17.90
C SER A 203 -3.52 10.73 17.52
N MET A 204 -4.38 10.37 18.48
CA MET A 204 -5.62 9.63 18.23
C MET A 204 -6.81 10.43 18.75
N SER A 205 -7.89 10.44 18.00
CA SER A 205 -9.14 11.13 18.34
C SER A 205 -9.79 10.60 19.61
N GLN A 206 -10.76 11.33 20.14
CA GLN A 206 -11.70 10.81 21.15
C GLN A 206 -12.38 9.54 20.64
N ALA A 207 -12.56 8.56 21.52
CA ALA A 207 -13.22 7.30 21.18
C ALA A 207 -14.63 7.55 20.65
N ALA A 208 -14.99 6.95 19.52
CA ALA A 208 -16.25 7.12 18.79
C ALA A 208 -16.57 8.55 18.28
N LYS A 209 -15.63 9.49 18.44
CA LYS A 209 -15.74 10.84 17.88
C LYS A 209 -14.50 11.17 17.05
N TYR A 210 -14.46 10.67 15.84
CA TYR A 210 -13.27 10.63 14.96
C TYR A 210 -12.69 11.99 14.59
N PHE A 211 -13.49 13.06 14.69
CA PHE A 211 -13.06 14.42 14.33
C PHE A 211 -12.78 15.31 15.54
N ASN A 212 -12.82 14.75 16.76
CA ASN A 212 -12.48 15.45 17.98
C ASN A 212 -11.11 15.03 18.50
N PHE A 213 -10.16 15.96 18.49
CA PHE A 213 -8.79 15.81 19.02
C PHE A 213 -8.54 16.65 20.27
N TYR A 214 -9.61 17.11 20.93
CA TYR A 214 -9.52 17.90 22.16
C TYR A 214 -10.19 17.17 23.32
N HIS A 215 -9.65 17.39 24.53
CA HIS A 215 -10.24 16.89 25.76
C HIS A 215 -11.63 17.48 26.01
N THR A 216 -12.48 16.70 26.67
CA THR A 216 -13.83 17.12 27.03
C THR A 216 -13.89 17.96 28.30
N SER A 217 -12.87 17.88 29.14
CA SER A 217 -12.68 18.71 30.34
C SER A 217 -11.23 19.13 30.47
N ALA A 218 -10.99 20.33 30.94
CA ALA A 218 -9.66 20.84 31.26
C ALA A 218 -9.17 20.39 32.65
N GLN A 219 -10.04 19.81 33.46
CA GLN A 219 -9.76 19.41 34.83
C GLN A 219 -9.59 17.91 35.01
N ILE A 220 -10.30 17.12 34.22
CA ILE A 220 -10.36 15.65 34.35
C ILE A 220 -10.18 15.04 32.97
N ILE A 221 -9.16 14.20 32.82
CA ILE A 221 -8.94 13.38 31.62
C ILE A 221 -9.73 12.08 31.80
N THR A 222 -10.55 11.74 30.83
CA THR A 222 -11.34 10.51 30.80
C THR A 222 -10.69 9.46 29.88
N ASP A 223 -11.04 8.19 30.06
CA ASP A 223 -10.53 7.10 29.21
C ASP A 223 -10.90 7.25 27.72
N ALA A 224 -11.99 7.95 27.46
CA ALA A 224 -12.44 8.22 26.09
C ALA A 224 -11.72 9.39 25.40
N ASP A 225 -11.02 10.25 26.15
CA ASP A 225 -10.37 11.44 25.61
C ASP A 225 -9.28 11.11 24.58
N PRO A 226 -8.89 12.07 23.73
CA PRO A 226 -7.82 11.91 22.76
C PRO A 226 -6.50 11.46 23.40
N ILE A 227 -5.74 10.69 22.62
CA ILE A 227 -4.40 10.23 22.99
C ILE A 227 -3.41 10.97 22.13
N ASP A 228 -2.40 11.59 22.73
CA ASP A 228 -1.31 12.28 22.03
C ASP A 228 0.00 11.96 22.73
N LEU A 229 0.80 11.09 22.10
CA LEU A 229 2.01 10.52 22.70
C LEU A 229 3.18 10.63 21.72
N SER A 230 4.36 10.90 22.27
CA SER A 230 5.63 10.95 21.54
C SER A 230 6.44 9.68 21.78
N ALA A 231 7.08 9.16 20.73
CA ALA A 231 8.03 8.07 20.83
C ALA A 231 9.32 8.58 21.48
N SER A 232 9.45 8.42 22.79
CA SER A 232 10.64 8.83 23.52
C SER A 232 11.82 7.90 23.22
N THR A 233 12.82 8.41 22.51
CA THR A 233 14.02 7.67 22.11
C THR A 233 15.28 8.49 22.26
N ILE A 234 16.43 7.79 22.31
CA ILE A 234 17.76 8.44 22.35
C ILE A 234 18.12 9.09 21.00
N ARG A 235 17.49 8.65 19.90
CA ARG A 235 17.68 9.17 18.55
C ARG A 235 16.36 9.69 18.01
N PRO A 236 16.32 10.79 17.26
CA PRO A 236 15.09 11.26 16.61
C PRO A 236 14.48 10.14 15.76
N ALA A 237 13.21 9.85 15.98
CA ALA A 237 12.51 8.77 15.31
C ALA A 237 11.23 9.32 14.65
N ASN A 238 11.34 9.81 13.42
CA ASN A 238 10.17 10.17 12.65
C ASN A 238 9.40 8.90 12.28
N LEU A 239 8.13 8.85 12.65
CA LEU A 239 7.22 7.75 12.37
C LEU A 239 6.66 7.91 10.95
N HIS A 240 6.71 6.85 10.16
CA HIS A 240 6.29 6.88 8.76
C HIS A 240 5.13 5.93 8.46
N ALA A 241 5.08 4.77 9.13
CA ALA A 241 4.06 3.77 8.87
C ALA A 241 3.61 3.09 10.16
N ILE A 242 2.40 2.53 10.12
CA ILE A 242 1.75 1.87 11.22
C ILE A 242 1.05 0.59 10.77
N ILE A 243 1.26 -0.50 11.51
CA ILE A 243 0.59 -1.78 11.27
C ILE A 243 -0.18 -2.20 12.52
N PRO A 244 -1.52 -2.31 12.44
CA PRO A 244 -2.32 -2.87 13.52
C PRO A 244 -2.04 -4.36 13.71
N THR A 245 -1.82 -4.77 14.95
CA THR A 245 -1.65 -6.18 15.34
C THR A 245 -2.57 -6.52 16.50
N THR A 246 -2.68 -7.79 16.83
CA THR A 246 -3.45 -8.25 18.02
C THR A 246 -2.88 -7.75 19.34
N GLN A 247 -1.63 -7.29 19.35
CA GLN A 247 -0.93 -6.83 20.56
C GLN A 247 -0.92 -5.31 20.72
N GLY A 248 -1.33 -4.58 19.68
CA GLY A 248 -1.30 -3.13 19.61
C GLY A 248 -0.88 -2.65 18.21
N LEU A 249 -0.35 -1.45 18.15
CA LEU A 249 0.09 -0.84 16.91
C LEU A 249 1.61 -0.89 16.79
N VAL A 250 2.11 -1.52 15.74
CA VAL A 250 3.54 -1.50 15.40
C VAL A 250 3.83 -0.27 14.56
N LEU A 251 4.70 0.60 15.05
CA LEU A 251 5.10 1.86 14.42
C LEU A 251 6.47 1.71 13.80
N PHE A 252 6.65 2.24 12.61
CA PHE A 252 7.90 2.18 11.87
C PHE A 252 8.51 3.57 11.71
N SER A 253 9.79 3.66 12.08
CA SER A 253 10.65 4.77 11.71
C SER A 253 11.81 4.26 10.86
N LYS A 254 12.62 5.16 10.30
CA LYS A 254 13.74 4.77 9.44
C LYS A 254 14.68 3.74 10.07
N ASN A 255 14.92 3.83 11.39
CA ASN A 255 15.95 3.02 12.05
C ASN A 255 15.44 2.20 13.24
N GLN A 256 14.18 2.33 13.58
CA GLN A 256 13.59 1.72 14.79
C GLN A 256 12.13 1.36 14.57
N GLN A 257 11.68 0.33 15.25
CA GLN A 257 10.29 -0.06 15.32
C GLN A 257 9.82 0.01 16.76
N PHE A 258 8.57 0.45 16.95
CA PHE A 258 7.97 0.63 18.26
C PHE A 258 6.66 -0.13 18.34
N LEU A 259 6.27 -0.47 19.56
CA LEU A 259 4.93 -0.97 19.87
C LEU A 259 4.19 0.07 20.71
N LEU A 260 3.06 0.54 20.21
CA LEU A 260 2.09 1.29 20.96
C LEU A 260 1.03 0.33 21.47
N ALA A 261 0.95 0.17 22.77
CA ALA A 261 0.05 -0.76 23.41
C ALA A 261 -0.38 -0.28 24.80
N SER A 262 -1.42 -0.90 25.34
CA SER A 262 -1.85 -0.78 26.73
C SER A 262 -1.83 -2.14 27.40
N ALA A 263 -1.44 -2.20 28.66
CA ALA A 263 -1.40 -3.45 29.44
C ALA A 263 -2.77 -4.14 29.53
N ASP A 264 -3.85 -3.35 29.54
CA ASP A 264 -5.22 -3.84 29.67
C ASP A 264 -5.90 -4.09 28.32
N GLY A 265 -5.17 -3.92 27.19
CA GLY A 265 -5.71 -4.07 25.84
C GLY A 265 -6.64 -2.95 25.37
N VAL A 266 -7.00 -2.00 26.27
CA VAL A 266 -7.80 -0.83 25.93
C VAL A 266 -6.90 0.40 25.92
N LEU A 267 -6.87 1.11 24.80
CA LEU A 267 -6.08 2.33 24.68
C LEU A 267 -6.79 3.50 25.35
N THR A 268 -6.20 4.00 26.44
CA THR A 268 -6.64 5.20 27.14
C THR A 268 -5.47 6.20 27.24
N PRO A 269 -5.72 7.50 27.45
CA PRO A 269 -4.65 8.48 27.61
C PRO A 269 -3.67 8.14 28.73
N ALA A 270 -4.15 7.46 29.79
CA ALA A 270 -3.35 7.13 30.97
C ALA A 270 -2.58 5.80 30.84
N SER A 271 -3.12 4.82 30.09
CA SER A 271 -2.56 3.46 30.01
C SER A 271 -1.72 3.20 28.77
N THR A 272 -1.86 4.02 27.74
CA THR A 272 -1.16 3.84 26.46
C THR A 272 0.32 4.21 26.59
N THR A 273 1.18 3.32 26.10
CA THR A 273 2.63 3.52 26.10
C THR A 273 3.24 3.18 24.74
N ILE A 274 4.34 3.83 24.41
CA ILE A 274 5.15 3.54 23.24
C ILE A 274 6.50 3.01 23.70
N ARG A 275 6.88 1.80 23.26
CA ARG A 275 8.19 1.20 23.56
C ARG A 275 8.92 0.76 22.31
N THR A 276 10.23 0.85 22.27
CA THR A 276 11.06 0.30 21.20
C THR A 276 11.05 -1.22 21.27
N ILE A 277 10.83 -1.88 20.13
CA ILE A 277 10.80 -3.35 19.99
C ILE A 277 11.93 -3.90 19.12
N SER A 278 12.42 -3.12 18.17
CA SER A 278 13.56 -3.52 17.32
C SER A 278 14.27 -2.31 16.71
N ASN A 279 15.48 -2.53 16.15
CA ASN A 279 16.33 -1.49 15.58
C ASN A 279 16.83 -1.93 14.19
N TYR A 280 15.91 -2.12 13.26
CA TYR A 280 16.22 -2.42 11.86
C TYR A 280 15.99 -1.18 11.00
N GLU A 281 16.83 -1.04 9.97
CA GLU A 281 16.66 0.01 8.97
C GLU A 281 15.51 -0.34 8.04
N VAL A 282 14.61 0.63 7.80
CA VAL A 282 13.41 0.50 6.98
C VAL A 282 13.45 1.52 5.85
N ASP A 283 13.03 1.11 4.66
CA ASP A 283 12.76 2.05 3.58
C ASP A 283 11.44 2.78 3.85
N ILE A 284 11.55 4.06 4.14
CA ILE A 284 10.40 4.91 4.51
C ILE A 284 9.52 5.32 3.31
N LEU A 285 9.89 4.96 2.09
CA LEU A 285 9.11 5.24 0.89
C LEU A 285 8.19 4.08 0.52
N VAL A 286 8.34 2.93 1.20
CA VAL A 286 7.54 1.73 0.95
C VAL A 286 6.94 1.27 2.27
N ASP A 287 5.62 1.28 2.33
CA ASP A 287 4.91 0.91 3.55
C ASP A 287 5.08 -0.57 3.87
N PRO A 288 5.30 -0.93 5.14
CA PRO A 288 5.26 -2.31 5.60
C PRO A 288 3.89 -2.94 5.34
N VAL A 289 3.86 -4.27 5.19
CA VAL A 289 2.61 -5.00 4.95
C VAL A 289 2.43 -6.14 5.95
N ASP A 290 1.17 -6.38 6.33
CA ASP A 290 0.79 -7.48 7.21
C ASP A 290 0.40 -8.72 6.40
N MET A 291 1.04 -9.85 6.71
CA MET A 291 0.73 -11.18 6.18
C MET A 291 -0.15 -12.01 7.13
N GLY A 292 -0.66 -11.41 8.20
CA GLY A 292 -1.44 -12.08 9.24
C GLY A 292 -0.60 -12.85 10.28
N THR A 293 0.52 -13.44 9.88
CA THR A 293 1.46 -14.15 10.76
C THR A 293 2.75 -13.37 11.01
N ASN A 294 3.11 -12.50 10.09
CA ASN A 294 4.32 -11.69 10.13
C ASN A 294 4.11 -10.39 9.36
N ILE A 295 4.82 -9.36 9.79
CA ILE A 295 4.88 -8.07 9.10
C ILE A 295 6.12 -8.08 8.20
N ASN A 296 5.94 -7.80 6.92
CA ASN A 296 7.05 -7.68 5.99
C ASN A 296 7.37 -6.20 5.70
N PHE A 297 8.65 -5.87 5.67
CA PHE A 297 9.13 -4.54 5.35
C PHE A 297 10.44 -4.59 4.56
N LEU A 298 10.73 -3.53 3.86
CA LEU A 298 11.91 -3.42 3.00
C LEU A 298 13.02 -2.59 3.64
N SER A 299 14.25 -2.94 3.29
CA SER A 299 15.45 -2.15 3.61
C SER A 299 16.34 -2.07 2.40
N LYS A 300 16.59 -0.87 1.89
CA LYS A 300 17.42 -0.64 0.71
C LYS A 300 18.89 -0.58 1.03
N THR A 301 19.67 -1.30 0.25
CA THR A 301 21.12 -1.11 0.15
C THR A 301 21.41 -0.31 -1.13
N PRO A 302 22.64 0.17 -1.37
CA PRO A 302 22.96 0.88 -2.61
C PRO A 302 22.75 0.09 -3.89
N SER A 303 22.75 -1.26 -3.85
CA SER A 303 22.68 -2.13 -5.03
C SER A 303 21.46 -3.05 -5.08
N TYR A 304 20.83 -3.35 -3.94
CA TYR A 304 19.68 -4.27 -3.88
C TYR A 304 18.78 -3.97 -2.68
N THR A 305 17.60 -4.56 -2.67
CA THR A 305 16.62 -4.47 -1.58
C THR A 305 16.64 -5.74 -0.73
N ARG A 306 16.67 -5.57 0.59
CA ARG A 306 16.46 -6.66 1.57
C ARG A 306 14.99 -6.70 1.96
N VAL A 307 14.49 -7.90 2.18
CA VAL A 307 13.12 -8.13 2.64
C VAL A 307 13.17 -8.77 4.02
N PHE A 308 12.63 -8.07 5.01
CA PHE A 308 12.54 -8.55 6.37
C PHE A 308 11.14 -9.03 6.69
N GLY A 309 11.05 -10.12 7.43
CA GLY A 309 9.82 -10.61 8.05
C GLY A 309 9.94 -10.48 9.57
N MET A 310 9.04 -9.73 10.19
CA MET A 310 8.94 -9.55 11.63
C MET A 310 7.79 -10.39 12.17
N ILE A 311 8.10 -11.33 13.06
CA ILE A 311 7.12 -12.15 13.75
C ILE A 311 6.93 -11.55 15.13
N THR A 312 5.72 -11.03 15.41
CA THR A 312 5.36 -10.52 16.73
C THR A 312 5.17 -11.68 17.70
N ARG A 313 5.72 -11.54 18.89
CA ARG A 313 5.53 -12.47 20.02
C ARG A 313 4.69 -11.79 21.09
N GLY A 314 4.54 -12.29 22.27
CA GLY A 314 3.74 -11.65 23.33
C GLY A 314 4.04 -10.15 23.53
N GLN A 315 3.17 -9.41 24.21
CA GLN A 315 3.32 -7.95 24.41
C GLN A 315 4.64 -7.56 25.07
N ASP A 316 5.19 -8.42 25.92
CA ASP A 316 6.43 -8.17 26.68
C ASP A 316 7.68 -8.68 25.96
N GLU A 317 7.54 -9.41 24.85
CA GLU A 317 8.65 -9.98 24.11
C GLU A 317 9.03 -9.13 22.89
N ASN A 318 10.31 -9.08 22.58
CA ASN A 318 10.78 -8.47 21.35
C ASN A 318 10.45 -9.38 20.16
N PRO A 319 10.01 -8.82 19.02
CA PRO A 319 9.72 -9.59 17.83
C PRO A 319 10.99 -10.25 17.27
N GLN A 320 10.81 -11.38 16.62
CA GLN A 320 11.87 -11.98 15.82
C GLN A 320 11.85 -11.38 14.42
N VAL A 321 12.98 -10.83 13.98
CA VAL A 321 13.14 -10.27 12.64
C VAL A 321 14.10 -11.14 11.85
N LEU A 322 13.66 -11.62 10.69
CA LEU A 322 14.41 -12.48 9.79
C LEU A 322 14.55 -11.82 8.41
N ASP A 323 15.73 -11.88 7.84
CA ASP A 323 15.96 -11.51 6.44
C ASP A 323 15.51 -12.69 5.55
N VAL A 324 14.27 -12.61 5.03
CA VAL A 324 13.69 -13.62 4.14
C VAL A 324 14.23 -13.53 2.71
N GLY A 325 14.78 -12.36 2.34
CA GLY A 325 15.43 -12.13 1.05
C GLY A 325 16.85 -12.70 0.94
N ARG A 326 17.44 -13.20 2.04
CA ARG A 326 18.83 -13.66 2.07
C ARG A 326 19.14 -14.81 1.10
N VAL A 327 18.12 -15.61 0.76
CA VAL A 327 18.25 -16.75 -0.17
C VAL A 327 18.46 -16.27 -1.61
N VAL A 328 17.85 -15.14 -1.97
CA VAL A 328 17.89 -14.51 -3.29
C VAL A 328 18.70 -13.19 -3.26
N ASN A 329 19.77 -13.20 -2.49
CA ASN A 329 20.60 -12.03 -2.27
C ASN A 329 20.98 -11.34 -3.60
N GLU A 330 20.86 -10.00 -3.64
CA GLU A 330 21.16 -9.15 -4.80
C GLU A 330 20.24 -9.33 -6.03
N TRP A 331 19.22 -10.18 -5.97
CA TRP A 331 18.30 -10.38 -7.08
C TRP A 331 17.21 -9.29 -7.15
N ILE A 332 16.75 -8.80 -5.98
CA ILE A 332 15.70 -7.78 -5.88
C ILE A 332 16.35 -6.40 -6.05
N PRO A 333 16.01 -5.61 -7.08
CA PRO A 333 16.63 -4.32 -7.33
C PRO A 333 16.39 -3.32 -6.20
N HIS A 334 17.31 -2.37 -6.05
CA HIS A 334 17.21 -1.31 -5.01
C HIS A 334 16.11 -0.28 -5.31
N THR A 335 15.52 -0.33 -6.49
CA THR A 335 14.54 0.63 -7.00
C THR A 335 13.10 0.31 -6.59
N ILE A 336 12.86 -0.83 -5.95
CA ILE A 336 11.50 -1.22 -5.49
C ILE A 336 10.82 -0.06 -4.75
N ASP A 337 9.62 0.29 -5.17
CA ASP A 337 8.81 1.38 -4.62
C ASP A 337 7.43 0.96 -4.13
N THR A 338 7.02 -0.26 -4.45
CA THR A 338 5.70 -0.80 -4.10
C THR A 338 5.84 -2.18 -3.45
N LEU A 339 5.19 -2.39 -2.33
CA LEU A 339 5.07 -3.67 -1.63
C LEU A 339 3.61 -3.91 -1.29
N ILE A 340 3.08 -5.06 -1.68
CA ILE A 340 1.71 -5.48 -1.37
C ILE A 340 1.71 -6.89 -0.78
N ALA A 341 0.66 -7.23 -0.04
CA ALA A 341 0.50 -8.54 0.59
C ALA A 341 -0.87 -9.13 0.30
N SER A 342 -0.91 -10.46 0.15
CA SER A 342 -2.14 -11.25 0.14
C SER A 342 -2.05 -12.33 1.22
N PRO A 343 -2.58 -12.08 2.42
CA PRO A 343 -2.59 -13.08 3.49
C PRO A 343 -3.34 -14.36 3.10
N GLN A 344 -4.43 -14.23 2.34
CA GLN A 344 -5.24 -15.37 1.89
C GLN A 344 -4.46 -16.27 0.92
N ASN A 345 -3.74 -15.65 -0.03
CA ASN A 345 -2.93 -16.36 -1.02
C ASN A 345 -1.49 -16.61 -0.55
N GLN A 346 -1.14 -16.15 0.64
CA GLN A 346 0.13 -16.35 1.34
C GLN A 346 1.35 -15.90 0.54
N PHE A 347 1.29 -14.70 -0.05
CA PHE A 347 2.43 -14.10 -0.74
C PHE A 347 2.51 -12.59 -0.53
N ILE A 348 3.72 -12.06 -0.70
CA ILE A 348 3.97 -10.64 -0.92
C ILE A 348 4.43 -10.44 -2.36
N ALA A 349 4.10 -9.29 -2.93
CA ALA A 349 4.56 -8.88 -4.25
C ALA A 349 5.18 -7.49 -4.19
N MET A 350 6.23 -7.31 -4.97
CA MET A 350 7.01 -6.08 -5.04
C MET A 350 7.20 -5.66 -6.49
N SER A 351 7.07 -4.39 -6.74
CA SER A 351 7.33 -3.81 -8.06
C SER A 351 8.14 -2.53 -7.98
N ASP A 352 8.64 -2.14 -9.10
CA ASP A 352 9.37 -0.92 -9.34
C ASP A 352 8.70 -0.19 -10.51
N GLN A 353 8.39 1.07 -10.30
CA GLN A 353 7.79 1.90 -11.33
C GLN A 353 8.73 1.98 -12.55
N ASP A 354 8.13 1.88 -13.76
CA ASP A 354 8.83 1.89 -15.04
C ASP A 354 9.67 0.64 -15.40
N ASN A 355 9.65 -0.41 -14.57
CA ASN A 355 10.14 -1.74 -14.90
C ASN A 355 9.01 -2.71 -15.24
N LYS A 356 9.33 -3.87 -15.79
CA LYS A 356 8.34 -4.89 -16.21
C LYS A 356 8.17 -6.00 -15.19
N GLU A 357 9.13 -6.15 -14.32
CA GLU A 357 9.24 -7.25 -13.37
C GLU A 357 8.44 -6.96 -12.11
N VAL A 358 7.71 -7.97 -11.65
CA VAL A 358 7.07 -8.03 -10.34
C VAL A 358 7.65 -9.22 -9.60
N TYR A 359 8.21 -8.99 -8.43
CA TYR A 359 8.89 -10.00 -7.61
C TYR A 359 7.94 -10.52 -6.56
N PHE A 360 7.86 -11.83 -6.41
CA PHE A 360 6.97 -12.49 -5.45
C PHE A 360 7.77 -13.31 -4.45
N TYR A 361 7.32 -13.28 -3.20
CA TYR A 361 7.70 -14.22 -2.17
C TYR A 361 6.46 -14.92 -1.65
N ARG A 362 6.36 -16.22 -1.87
CA ARG A 362 5.24 -17.05 -1.43
C ARG A 362 5.69 -17.99 -0.32
N THR A 363 4.87 -18.07 0.73
CA THR A 363 5.06 -18.99 1.84
C THR A 363 3.83 -19.86 2.00
N TYR A 364 4.02 -21.12 2.35
CA TYR A 364 2.94 -21.97 2.78
C TYR A 364 3.30 -22.63 4.10
N ASN A 365 2.45 -22.45 5.09
CA ASN A 365 2.62 -22.99 6.43
C ASN A 365 1.41 -23.86 6.77
N ASP A 366 1.63 -25.08 7.22
CA ASP A 366 0.57 -26.02 7.62
C ASP A 366 0.13 -25.85 9.08
N GLY A 367 0.63 -24.81 9.76
CA GLY A 367 0.40 -24.52 11.18
C GLY A 367 1.43 -25.18 12.11
N LYS A 368 2.34 -25.98 11.60
CA LYS A 368 3.46 -26.58 12.34
C LYS A 368 4.81 -26.13 11.80
N GLU A 369 4.98 -26.17 10.50
CA GLU A 369 6.22 -25.78 9.85
C GLU A 369 5.94 -25.10 8.50
N THR A 370 6.89 -24.34 8.02
CA THR A 370 6.82 -23.73 6.69
C THR A 370 7.23 -24.77 5.65
N ILE A 371 6.25 -25.24 4.88
CA ILE A 371 6.43 -26.28 3.86
C ILE A 371 7.03 -25.72 2.59
N VAL A 372 6.57 -24.52 2.17
CA VAL A 372 7.03 -23.87 0.94
C VAL A 372 7.52 -22.45 1.26
N GLN A 373 8.70 -22.15 0.76
CA GLN A 373 9.25 -20.80 0.66
C GLN A 373 9.79 -20.66 -0.75
N SER A 374 9.17 -19.81 -1.56
CA SER A 374 9.53 -19.68 -2.97
C SER A 374 9.60 -18.22 -3.38
N TRP A 375 10.63 -17.89 -4.14
CA TRP A 375 10.81 -16.63 -4.80
C TRP A 375 10.64 -16.82 -6.30
N PHE A 376 9.86 -15.94 -6.95
CA PHE A 376 9.68 -15.94 -8.41
C PHE A 376 9.34 -14.54 -8.90
N GLU A 377 9.39 -14.34 -10.21
CA GLU A 377 9.05 -13.08 -10.85
C GLU A 377 7.99 -13.29 -11.94
N TRP A 378 7.17 -12.28 -12.14
CA TRP A 378 6.35 -12.11 -13.33
C TRP A 378 6.86 -10.94 -14.15
N LYS A 379 6.91 -11.12 -15.48
CA LYS A 379 7.20 -10.05 -16.45
C LYS A 379 5.92 -9.64 -17.11
N LEU A 380 5.43 -8.45 -16.76
CA LEU A 380 4.15 -7.96 -17.29
C LEU A 380 4.33 -7.32 -18.67
N PRO A 381 3.28 -7.32 -19.50
CA PRO A 381 3.28 -6.66 -20.80
C PRO A 381 3.22 -5.13 -20.63
N GLY A 382 4.36 -4.46 -20.75
CA GLY A 382 4.51 -3.02 -20.48
C GLY A 382 5.23 -2.74 -19.17
N THR A 383 5.52 -1.47 -18.90
CA THR A 383 6.16 -1.05 -17.66
C THR A 383 5.12 -0.91 -16.55
N VAL A 384 5.40 -1.50 -15.40
CA VAL A 384 4.51 -1.47 -14.22
C VAL A 384 4.46 -0.04 -13.68
N GLN A 385 3.28 0.45 -13.37
CA GLN A 385 3.10 1.74 -12.70
C GLN A 385 2.65 1.56 -11.25
N THR A 386 1.80 0.57 -11.02
CA THR A 386 1.37 0.16 -9.68
C THR A 386 0.75 -1.22 -9.73
N ILE A 387 0.76 -1.89 -8.58
CA ILE A 387 0.12 -3.18 -8.36
C ILE A 387 -0.79 -3.11 -7.15
N ALA A 388 -1.84 -3.92 -7.14
CA ALA A 388 -2.76 -4.04 -6.02
C ALA A 388 -3.36 -5.46 -5.96
N ILE A 389 -3.95 -5.80 -4.83
CA ILE A 389 -4.71 -7.04 -4.66
C ILE A 389 -6.08 -6.68 -4.15
N ASP A 390 -7.09 -7.26 -4.79
CA ASP A 390 -8.47 -7.22 -4.33
C ASP A 390 -8.99 -8.67 -4.21
N SER A 391 -9.09 -9.14 -2.99
CA SER A 391 -9.45 -10.54 -2.67
C SER A 391 -8.53 -11.55 -3.38
N ASP A 392 -9.04 -12.27 -4.38
CA ASP A 392 -8.29 -13.24 -5.20
C ASP A 392 -7.89 -12.69 -6.57
N ASP A 393 -7.98 -11.39 -6.77
CA ASP A 393 -7.61 -10.72 -8.01
C ASP A 393 -6.33 -9.90 -7.82
N PHE A 394 -5.29 -10.22 -8.58
CA PHE A 394 -4.10 -9.39 -8.71
C PHE A 394 -4.35 -8.34 -9.81
N LEU A 395 -4.23 -7.09 -9.46
CA LEU A 395 -4.43 -5.95 -10.33
C LEU A 395 -3.09 -5.29 -10.65
N ALA A 396 -2.89 -4.94 -11.91
CA ALA A 396 -1.70 -4.21 -12.34
C ALA A 396 -2.08 -3.10 -13.33
N VAL A 397 -1.52 -1.92 -13.13
CA VAL A 397 -1.54 -0.85 -14.11
C VAL A 397 -0.20 -0.86 -14.84
N THR A 398 -0.22 -1.11 -16.14
CA THR A 398 0.98 -1.10 -16.98
C THR A 398 0.92 0.00 -18.02
N LYS A 399 2.08 0.56 -18.36
CA LYS A 399 2.22 1.60 -19.36
C LYS A 399 2.86 1.02 -20.64
N GLN A 400 2.26 1.30 -21.78
CA GLN A 400 2.72 0.90 -23.11
C GLN A 400 2.74 2.14 -23.99
N GLY A 401 3.92 2.69 -24.24
CA GLY A 401 4.04 4.00 -24.89
C GLY A 401 3.37 5.08 -24.05
N ASN A 402 2.33 5.71 -24.60
CA ASN A 402 1.53 6.74 -23.91
C ASN A 402 0.20 6.22 -23.36
N GLN A 403 -0.07 4.92 -23.43
CA GLN A 403 -1.32 4.33 -22.96
C GLN A 403 -1.10 3.56 -21.67
N PHE A 404 -2.09 3.64 -20.78
CA PHE A 404 -2.14 2.87 -19.55
C PHE A 404 -3.19 1.77 -19.70
N THR A 405 -2.84 0.57 -19.25
CA THR A 405 -3.72 -0.59 -19.25
C THR A 405 -3.88 -1.10 -17.84
N LEU A 406 -5.12 -1.14 -17.36
CA LEU A 406 -5.47 -1.86 -16.13
C LEU A 406 -5.74 -3.31 -16.49
N SER A 407 -4.97 -4.21 -15.94
CA SER A 407 -5.12 -5.66 -16.11
C SER A 407 -5.44 -6.35 -14.79
N LYS A 408 -6.12 -7.47 -14.88
CA LYS A 408 -6.53 -8.30 -13.76
C LYS A 408 -6.11 -9.74 -14.00
N VAL A 409 -5.49 -10.36 -13.00
CA VAL A 409 -5.17 -11.79 -12.99
C VAL A 409 -5.93 -12.42 -11.84
N SER A 410 -6.86 -13.35 -12.14
CA SER A 410 -7.52 -14.14 -11.11
C SER A 410 -6.55 -15.15 -10.53
N LEU A 411 -6.38 -15.14 -9.23
CA LEU A 411 -5.55 -16.11 -8.49
C LEU A 411 -6.34 -17.36 -8.11
N SER A 412 -7.67 -17.31 -8.21
CA SER A 412 -8.53 -18.48 -8.04
C SER A 412 -8.49 -19.33 -9.30
N GLN A 413 -8.17 -20.61 -9.16
CA GLN A 413 -8.19 -21.56 -10.25
C GLN A 413 -9.58 -22.24 -10.35
N SER A 414 -10.65 -21.45 -10.43
CA SER A 414 -11.98 -22.01 -10.59
C SER A 414 -12.17 -22.52 -12.03
N PRO A 415 -12.34 -23.83 -12.27
CA PRO A 415 -12.64 -24.35 -13.60
C PRO A 415 -14.05 -23.95 -14.08
N GLU A 416 -14.89 -23.43 -13.21
CA GLU A 416 -16.25 -22.99 -13.53
C GLU A 416 -16.29 -21.78 -14.46
N ASP A 417 -15.30 -20.89 -14.34
CA ASP A 417 -15.19 -19.68 -15.14
C ASP A 417 -14.37 -19.88 -16.44
N ALA A 418 -14.04 -21.13 -16.77
CA ALA A 418 -13.23 -21.42 -17.93
C ALA A 418 -13.95 -21.08 -19.25
N VAL A 419 -13.21 -20.40 -20.12
CA VAL A 419 -13.74 -19.91 -21.42
C VAL A 419 -13.59 -20.88 -22.56
N ILE A 420 -12.78 -21.92 -22.40
CA ILE A 420 -12.55 -22.97 -23.38
C ILE A 420 -13.00 -24.29 -22.79
N VAL A 421 -13.74 -25.08 -23.58
CA VAL A 421 -14.09 -26.45 -23.24
C VAL A 421 -13.54 -27.33 -24.38
N ASN A 422 -12.56 -28.17 -24.09
CA ASN A 422 -12.00 -29.06 -25.09
C ASN A 422 -12.95 -30.23 -25.47
N ASN A 423 -12.55 -31.05 -26.42
CA ASN A 423 -13.38 -32.19 -26.89
C ASN A 423 -13.68 -33.22 -25.82
N ASP A 424 -12.85 -33.33 -24.79
CA ASP A 424 -13.04 -34.24 -23.65
C ASP A 424 -13.91 -33.61 -22.54
N GLY A 425 -14.44 -32.42 -22.76
CA GLY A 425 -15.26 -31.70 -21.78
C GLY A 425 -14.46 -31.01 -20.65
N GLN A 426 -13.14 -30.97 -20.76
CA GLN A 426 -12.30 -30.30 -19.79
C GLN A 426 -12.39 -28.79 -19.99
N LYS A 427 -12.55 -28.06 -18.87
CA LYS A 427 -12.64 -26.62 -18.84
C LYS A 427 -11.25 -25.99 -18.63
N ILE A 428 -10.88 -25.03 -19.47
CA ILE A 428 -9.52 -24.49 -19.54
C ILE A 428 -9.57 -22.96 -19.66
N ASN A 429 -8.71 -22.29 -18.94
CA ASN A 429 -8.40 -20.89 -19.16
C ASN A 429 -7.06 -20.77 -19.91
N PRO A 430 -7.00 -20.00 -20.99
CA PRO A 430 -5.74 -19.79 -21.68
C PRO A 430 -4.78 -18.96 -20.81
N CYS A 431 -3.52 -19.38 -20.79
CA CYS A 431 -2.42 -18.70 -20.09
C CYS A 431 -1.74 -17.72 -21.05
N ILE A 432 -2.30 -16.54 -21.20
CA ILE A 432 -1.80 -15.48 -22.09
C ILE A 432 -1.93 -14.11 -21.41
N ASP A 433 -1.02 -13.22 -21.78
CA ASP A 433 -1.05 -11.85 -21.33
C ASP A 433 -2.07 -11.02 -22.11
N LEU A 434 -2.67 -10.03 -21.45
CA LEU A 434 -3.66 -9.12 -22.03
C LEU A 434 -4.79 -9.86 -22.75
N TYR A 435 -5.33 -10.86 -22.10
CA TYR A 435 -6.46 -11.63 -22.56
C TYR A 435 -7.70 -10.77 -22.77
N ALA A 436 -8.17 -10.66 -24.02
CA ALA A 436 -9.43 -9.98 -24.32
C ALA A 436 -10.03 -10.42 -25.67
N PRO A 437 -11.31 -10.14 -25.94
CA PRO A 437 -11.85 -10.18 -27.29
C PRO A 437 -11.26 -9.05 -28.13
N PRO A 438 -11.16 -9.20 -29.46
CA PRO A 438 -10.81 -8.10 -30.36
C PRO A 438 -11.81 -6.93 -30.22
N SER A 439 -11.33 -5.69 -30.32
CA SER A 439 -12.22 -4.52 -30.34
C SER A 439 -13.15 -4.51 -31.55
N SER A 440 -12.69 -5.04 -32.70
CA SER A 440 -13.48 -5.30 -33.89
C SER A 440 -12.80 -6.35 -34.77
N VAL A 441 -13.59 -7.00 -35.64
CA VAL A 441 -13.12 -8.01 -36.58
C VAL A 441 -13.58 -7.63 -37.99
N ALA A 442 -12.66 -7.55 -38.94
CA ALA A 442 -12.93 -7.22 -40.33
C ALA A 442 -12.19 -8.16 -41.27
N TYR A 443 -12.84 -8.56 -42.38
CA TYR A 443 -12.22 -9.40 -43.38
C TYR A 443 -11.83 -8.60 -44.62
N ASP A 444 -10.56 -8.74 -45.02
CA ASP A 444 -10.03 -8.20 -46.28
C ASP A 444 -10.14 -9.29 -47.36
N SER A 445 -11.20 -9.20 -48.18
CA SER A 445 -11.46 -10.17 -49.23
C SER A 445 -10.48 -10.08 -50.41
N THR A 446 -9.84 -8.94 -50.60
CA THR A 446 -8.85 -8.73 -51.68
C THR A 446 -7.55 -9.48 -51.38
N ASN A 447 -7.12 -9.42 -50.16
CA ASN A 447 -5.85 -10.02 -49.71
C ASN A 447 -6.05 -11.33 -48.94
N ASN A 448 -7.29 -11.77 -48.75
CA ASN A 448 -7.69 -13.02 -48.10
C ASN A 448 -7.10 -13.19 -46.67
N PHE A 449 -7.38 -12.22 -45.80
CA PHE A 449 -7.04 -12.31 -44.38
C PHE A 449 -8.05 -11.58 -43.50
N THR A 450 -8.12 -12.00 -42.21
CA THR A 450 -8.94 -11.33 -41.21
C THR A 450 -8.09 -10.39 -40.36
N LYS A 451 -8.61 -9.19 -40.10
CA LYS A 451 -8.07 -8.19 -39.17
C LYS A 451 -8.80 -8.33 -37.83
N CYS A 452 -8.08 -8.61 -36.77
CA CYS A 452 -8.59 -8.59 -35.40
C CYS A 452 -7.93 -7.41 -34.65
N TYR A 453 -8.66 -6.29 -34.50
CA TYR A 453 -8.12 -5.06 -33.95
C TYR A 453 -7.89 -5.19 -32.43
N LEU A 454 -6.74 -4.67 -31.98
CA LEU A 454 -6.35 -4.72 -30.57
C LEU A 454 -7.14 -3.71 -29.75
N PRO A 455 -7.66 -4.08 -28.56
CA PRO A 455 -8.28 -3.13 -27.64
C PRO A 455 -7.25 -2.30 -26.82
N TRP A 456 -5.98 -2.66 -26.90
CA TRP A 456 -4.85 -2.00 -26.21
C TRP A 456 -3.72 -1.64 -27.18
N ALA A 457 -2.71 -0.91 -26.68
CA ALA A 457 -1.51 -0.60 -27.45
C ALA A 457 -0.69 -1.85 -27.76
N ASN A 458 -0.03 -1.86 -28.92
CA ASN A 458 0.88 -2.93 -29.29
C ASN A 458 2.04 -3.05 -28.29
N VAL A 459 2.32 -4.28 -27.86
CA VAL A 459 3.47 -4.59 -27.00
C VAL A 459 4.57 -5.19 -27.84
N THR A 460 5.68 -4.46 -27.99
CA THR A 460 6.82 -4.93 -28.77
C THR A 460 7.61 -6.02 -28.02
N GLY A 461 8.07 -7.03 -28.75
CA GLY A 461 8.91 -8.11 -28.22
C GLY A 461 8.14 -9.30 -27.66
N LEU A 462 6.82 -9.28 -27.67
CA LEU A 462 5.99 -10.42 -27.31
C LEU A 462 5.43 -11.13 -28.55
N SER A 463 5.17 -12.43 -28.43
CA SER A 463 4.61 -13.25 -29.49
C SER A 463 3.09 -13.21 -29.48
N PRO A 464 2.42 -12.73 -30.57
CA PRO A 464 0.98 -12.64 -30.61
C PRO A 464 0.35 -14.04 -30.73
N VAL A 465 -0.81 -14.20 -30.11
CA VAL A 465 -1.62 -15.41 -30.22
C VAL A 465 -3.10 -15.06 -30.32
N LEU A 466 -3.79 -15.81 -31.15
CA LEU A 466 -5.24 -15.79 -31.29
C LEU A 466 -5.76 -17.20 -30.96
N ILE A 467 -6.76 -17.29 -30.14
CA ILE A 467 -7.40 -18.55 -29.72
C ILE A 467 -8.89 -18.49 -30.06
N ILE A 468 -9.42 -19.58 -30.57
CA ILE A 468 -10.84 -19.72 -30.87
C ILE A 468 -11.48 -20.59 -29.79
N LYS A 469 -12.54 -20.09 -29.15
CA LYS A 469 -13.25 -20.80 -28.07
C LYS A 469 -13.92 -22.10 -28.51
N GLY A 470 -14.08 -22.26 -29.78
CA GLY A 470 -14.82 -23.35 -30.41
C GLY A 470 -16.18 -22.86 -30.90
N THR A 471 -16.55 -23.31 -32.10
CA THR A 471 -17.80 -22.87 -32.73
C THR A 471 -18.35 -23.97 -33.65
N THR A 472 -19.67 -24.13 -33.63
CA THR A 472 -20.45 -24.93 -34.54
C THR A 472 -21.15 -24.07 -35.59
N ALA A 473 -20.59 -22.91 -35.94
CA ALA A 473 -21.14 -22.03 -36.95
C ALA A 473 -21.37 -22.77 -38.28
N THR A 474 -22.50 -22.49 -38.91
CA THR A 474 -23.01 -23.17 -40.11
C THR A 474 -21.92 -23.44 -41.15
N GLY A 475 -21.51 -24.71 -41.24
CA GLY A 475 -20.66 -25.24 -42.31
C GLY A 475 -19.15 -25.22 -42.02
N GLN A 476 -18.71 -24.75 -40.84
CA GLN A 476 -17.29 -24.80 -40.44
C GLN A 476 -17.20 -25.23 -38.98
N PHE A 477 -16.70 -26.44 -38.75
CA PHE A 477 -16.30 -26.87 -37.41
C PHE A 477 -14.89 -26.35 -37.15
N ILE A 478 -14.75 -25.55 -36.12
CA ILE A 478 -13.45 -25.13 -35.59
C ILE A 478 -13.38 -25.65 -34.17
N GLU A 479 -12.37 -26.46 -33.89
CA GLU A 479 -12.19 -27.06 -32.58
C GLU A 479 -11.95 -26.03 -31.50
N SER A 480 -12.47 -26.29 -30.33
CA SER A 480 -12.28 -25.44 -29.16
C SER A 480 -10.80 -25.40 -28.77
N GLY A 481 -10.27 -24.18 -28.57
CA GLY A 481 -8.87 -23.97 -28.24
C GLY A 481 -7.91 -23.92 -29.43
N PHE A 482 -8.44 -23.96 -30.66
CA PHE A 482 -7.58 -23.80 -31.84
C PHE A 482 -6.77 -22.50 -31.78
N THR A 483 -5.45 -22.60 -31.89
CA THR A 483 -4.52 -21.47 -31.79
C THR A 483 -3.97 -21.07 -33.13
N ILE A 484 -3.85 -19.76 -33.32
CA ILE A 484 -3.23 -19.16 -34.51
C ILE A 484 -2.14 -18.20 -34.05
N SER A 485 -0.99 -18.24 -34.70
CA SER A 485 0.08 -17.24 -34.53
C SER A 485 -0.06 -16.17 -35.60
N PRO A 486 -0.74 -15.05 -35.34
CA PRO A 486 -0.94 -13.99 -36.31
C PRO A 486 0.32 -13.13 -36.48
N THR A 487 0.36 -12.35 -37.55
CA THR A 487 1.34 -11.25 -37.65
C THR A 487 0.69 -9.92 -37.25
N ILE A 488 1.49 -8.98 -36.81
CA ILE A 488 1.02 -7.65 -36.40
C ILE A 488 1.10 -6.70 -37.57
N ALA A 489 0.03 -5.92 -37.78
CA ALA A 489 -0.02 -4.85 -38.77
C ALA A 489 -0.86 -3.69 -38.24
N SER A 490 -0.78 -2.53 -38.90
CA SER A 490 -1.55 -1.34 -38.57
C SER A 490 -2.13 -0.70 -39.79
N ASP A 491 -3.26 -0.04 -39.65
CA ASP A 491 -3.88 0.79 -40.68
C ASP A 491 -4.48 2.07 -40.03
N GLY A 492 -5.28 2.81 -40.78
CA GLY A 492 -5.93 4.04 -40.31
C GLY A 492 -6.93 3.84 -39.16
N THR A 493 -7.38 2.60 -38.90
CA THR A 493 -8.29 2.26 -37.83
C THR A 493 -7.52 1.90 -36.54
N GLY A 494 -6.35 1.29 -36.67
CA GLY A 494 -5.54 0.89 -35.50
C GLY A 494 -4.59 -0.25 -35.81
N THR A 495 -4.00 -0.80 -34.72
CA THR A 495 -3.17 -2.00 -34.80
C THR A 495 -4.04 -3.24 -34.70
N TYR A 496 -3.75 -4.26 -35.50
CA TYR A 496 -4.50 -5.49 -35.56
C TYR A 496 -3.61 -6.72 -35.73
N PHE A 497 -4.12 -7.86 -35.30
CA PHE A 497 -3.59 -9.18 -35.61
C PHE A 497 -4.10 -9.59 -37.00
N LYS A 498 -3.18 -9.84 -37.92
CA LYS A 498 -3.46 -10.29 -39.28
C LYS A 498 -3.49 -11.81 -39.30
N VAL A 499 -4.68 -12.38 -39.56
CA VAL A 499 -4.90 -13.83 -39.64
C VAL A 499 -5.07 -14.22 -41.12
N PRO A 500 -4.08 -14.92 -41.72
CA PRO A 500 -4.12 -15.27 -43.14
C PRO A 500 -5.15 -16.37 -43.43
N LEU A 501 -5.64 -16.38 -44.66
CA LEU A 501 -6.40 -17.47 -45.28
C LEU A 501 -7.73 -17.86 -44.61
N LYS A 502 -8.29 -17.03 -43.71
CA LYS A 502 -9.57 -17.31 -43.05
C LYS A 502 -10.43 -16.06 -42.92
N ASN A 503 -11.72 -16.21 -43.16
CA ASN A 503 -12.73 -15.22 -42.79
C ASN A 503 -13.33 -15.60 -41.44
N LEU A 504 -12.99 -14.86 -40.36
CA LEU A 504 -13.42 -15.11 -38.99
C LEU A 504 -14.54 -14.17 -38.53
N THR A 505 -15.11 -13.35 -39.40
CA THR A 505 -16.12 -12.36 -39.00
C THR A 505 -17.39 -12.98 -38.41
N SER A 506 -17.77 -14.19 -38.89
CA SER A 506 -18.94 -14.91 -38.38
C SER A 506 -18.78 -15.49 -36.99
N ILE A 507 -17.56 -15.59 -36.49
CA ILE A 507 -17.21 -16.14 -35.16
C ILE A 507 -16.45 -15.12 -34.31
N ALA A 508 -16.64 -13.85 -34.56
CA ALA A 508 -15.92 -12.77 -33.87
C ALA A 508 -16.09 -12.82 -32.34
N SER A 509 -17.24 -13.28 -31.84
CA SER A 509 -17.52 -13.46 -30.41
C SER A 509 -16.71 -14.57 -29.74
N ASP A 510 -16.21 -15.51 -30.55
CA ASP A 510 -15.49 -16.70 -30.08
C ASP A 510 -13.97 -16.51 -30.17
N ILE A 511 -13.51 -15.33 -30.58
CA ILE A 511 -12.10 -15.02 -30.72
C ILE A 511 -11.58 -14.39 -29.42
N ILE A 512 -10.46 -14.93 -28.96
CA ILE A 512 -9.63 -14.38 -27.89
C ILE A 512 -8.28 -14.00 -28.50
N ILE A 513 -7.77 -12.84 -28.16
CA ILE A 513 -6.43 -12.37 -28.54
C ILE A 513 -5.60 -12.04 -27.32
N GLY A 514 -4.30 -12.19 -27.44
CA GLY A 514 -3.35 -11.87 -26.39
C GLY A 514 -1.91 -12.13 -26.82
N TRP A 515 -1.05 -12.17 -25.83
CA TRP A 515 0.38 -12.38 -26.01
C TRP A 515 0.82 -13.64 -25.27
N LYS A 516 1.65 -14.44 -25.91
CA LYS A 516 2.28 -15.56 -25.23
C LYS A 516 3.31 -15.05 -24.22
N TYR A 517 3.40 -15.71 -23.08
CA TYR A 517 4.50 -15.58 -22.14
C TYR A 517 5.18 -16.93 -21.92
N ASN A 518 6.38 -16.91 -21.35
CA ASN A 518 7.10 -18.13 -21.06
C ASN A 518 6.97 -18.45 -19.57
N PHE A 519 6.45 -19.64 -19.26
CA PHE A 519 6.64 -20.26 -17.97
C PHE A 519 8.06 -20.85 -17.94
N ASP A 520 8.87 -20.47 -16.95
CA ASP A 520 10.26 -20.89 -16.87
C ASP A 520 10.68 -21.00 -15.40
N VAL A 521 10.92 -22.22 -14.95
CA VAL A 521 11.28 -22.49 -13.55
C VAL A 521 12.57 -23.28 -13.49
N GLU A 522 13.57 -22.69 -12.86
CA GLU A 522 14.82 -23.34 -12.54
C GLU A 522 14.77 -23.88 -11.11
N LEU A 523 14.82 -25.22 -10.96
CA LEU A 523 14.82 -25.86 -9.65
C LEU A 523 16.20 -25.76 -9.00
N SER A 524 16.24 -25.86 -7.68
CA SER A 524 17.48 -25.88 -6.91
C SER A 524 18.39 -27.05 -7.30
N LYS A 525 19.70 -26.87 -7.15
CA LYS A 525 20.66 -27.97 -7.35
C LYS A 525 20.37 -29.11 -6.40
N THR A 526 20.28 -30.30 -6.96
CA THR A 526 20.06 -31.54 -6.21
C THR A 526 21.37 -32.25 -5.97
N TYR A 527 21.65 -32.61 -4.73
CA TYR A 527 22.83 -33.33 -4.26
C TYR A 527 22.43 -34.63 -3.59
N SER A 528 23.41 -35.53 -3.45
CA SER A 528 23.24 -36.73 -2.62
C SER A 528 23.07 -36.34 -1.14
N ARG A 529 22.19 -37.05 -0.44
CA ARG A 529 22.03 -36.91 1.02
C ARG A 529 22.46 -38.20 1.69
N GLY A 530 23.42 -38.08 2.60
CA GLY A 530 24.23 -39.20 3.08
C GLY A 530 23.85 -39.83 4.39
N ASP A 531 22.76 -39.44 5.07
CA ASP A 531 22.30 -40.08 6.30
C ASP A 531 20.83 -40.51 6.21
N GLU A 532 20.44 -41.43 7.13
CA GLU A 532 19.07 -41.98 7.18
C GLU A 532 18.01 -40.90 7.41
N ALA A 533 18.37 -39.78 8.04
CA ALA A 533 17.49 -38.63 8.27
C ALA A 533 17.49 -37.63 7.11
N MET A 534 18.25 -37.86 6.03
CA MET A 534 18.44 -36.97 4.88
C MET A 534 18.82 -35.51 5.26
N ALA A 535 19.41 -35.33 6.42
CA ALA A 535 19.69 -34.03 6.99
C ALA A 535 21.01 -33.40 6.49
N LYS A 536 21.96 -34.23 6.03
CA LYS A 536 23.27 -33.77 5.58
C LYS A 536 23.43 -33.95 4.07
N THR A 537 23.78 -32.86 3.40
CA THR A 537 24.13 -32.87 1.98
C THR A 537 25.57 -33.27 1.78
N ASP A 538 25.83 -34.26 0.94
CA ASP A 538 27.17 -34.63 0.49
C ASP A 538 27.45 -33.96 -0.87
N PHE A 539 28.35 -32.99 -0.88
CA PHE A 539 28.72 -32.24 -2.08
C PHE A 539 29.73 -32.97 -2.99
N THR A 540 30.26 -34.09 -2.53
CA THR A 540 31.32 -34.85 -3.22
C THR A 540 30.85 -36.21 -3.75
N ALA A 541 29.74 -36.72 -3.21
CA ALA A 541 29.20 -37.99 -3.63
C ALA A 541 28.55 -37.94 -5.01
N ASN A 542 28.80 -38.93 -5.82
CA ASN A 542 28.12 -39.09 -7.11
C ASN A 542 26.68 -39.54 -6.93
N LEU A 543 25.79 -38.78 -7.54
CA LEU A 543 24.37 -39.06 -7.63
C LEU A 543 24.06 -39.67 -8.99
N THR A 544 23.48 -40.89 -9.02
CA THR A 544 22.97 -41.49 -10.25
C THR A 544 21.47 -41.32 -10.31
N VAL A 545 20.99 -40.51 -11.25
CA VAL A 545 19.56 -40.25 -11.46
C VAL A 545 19.13 -41.02 -12.71
N ALA A 546 18.35 -42.05 -12.54
CA ALA A 546 17.80 -42.81 -13.65
C ALA A 546 16.58 -42.12 -14.26
N ARG A 547 15.69 -41.61 -13.41
CA ARG A 547 14.47 -40.91 -13.81
C ARG A 547 13.97 -40.01 -12.69
N MET A 548 13.21 -38.96 -13.05
CA MET A 548 12.41 -38.16 -12.13
C MET A 548 10.93 -38.41 -12.37
N LYS A 549 10.14 -38.41 -11.33
CA LYS A 549 8.69 -38.55 -11.40
C LYS A 549 8.06 -37.21 -11.01
N PHE A 550 7.09 -36.79 -11.81
CA PHE A 550 6.30 -35.57 -11.58
C PHE A 550 4.85 -35.97 -11.38
N ALA A 551 4.27 -35.55 -10.26
CA ALA A 551 2.82 -35.55 -10.09
C ALA A 551 2.31 -34.21 -10.65
N VAL A 552 1.45 -34.27 -11.62
CA VAL A 552 0.87 -33.11 -12.29
C VAL A 552 -0.65 -33.14 -12.22
N GLY A 553 -1.25 -31.95 -12.16
CA GLY A 553 -2.66 -31.78 -12.39
C GLY A 553 -2.99 -31.72 -13.88
N LEU A 554 -3.98 -30.94 -14.26
CA LEU A 554 -4.32 -30.71 -15.66
C LEU A 554 -3.22 -29.92 -16.35
N SER A 555 -2.40 -30.58 -17.17
CA SER A 555 -1.20 -30.00 -17.77
C SER A 555 -1.13 -30.23 -19.27
N GLY A 556 -0.71 -29.20 -19.98
CA GLY A 556 -0.31 -29.24 -21.37
C GLY A 556 1.15 -29.67 -21.57
N VAL A 557 1.77 -29.19 -22.66
CA VAL A 557 3.16 -29.51 -23.03
C VAL A 557 4.14 -28.86 -22.06
N MET A 558 4.98 -29.66 -21.41
CA MET A 558 6.08 -29.15 -20.57
C MET A 558 7.43 -29.57 -21.15
N GLY A 559 8.30 -28.61 -21.40
CA GLY A 559 9.68 -28.86 -21.78
C GLY A 559 10.60 -28.97 -20.57
N PHE A 560 11.65 -29.76 -20.69
CA PHE A 560 12.64 -29.97 -19.65
C PHE A 560 14.04 -29.70 -20.17
N LYS A 561 14.84 -29.00 -19.40
CA LYS A 561 16.28 -28.85 -19.61
C LYS A 561 17.01 -29.31 -18.36
N LEU A 562 18.17 -29.93 -18.57
CA LEU A 562 19.02 -30.45 -17.51
C LEU A 562 20.41 -29.79 -17.59
N LYS A 563 20.92 -29.42 -16.42
CA LYS A 563 22.32 -29.00 -16.25
C LYS A 563 22.95 -29.91 -15.20
N SER A 564 24.07 -30.51 -15.51
CA SER A 564 24.83 -31.35 -14.57
C SER A 564 26.31 -30.95 -14.51
N LYS A 565 26.90 -31.13 -13.34
CA LYS A 565 28.36 -30.92 -13.19
C LYS A 565 29.11 -32.00 -14.01
N GLY A 566 30.03 -31.57 -14.84
CA GLY A 566 30.81 -32.49 -15.70
C GLY A 566 30.27 -32.65 -17.11
N ILE A 567 29.18 -31.97 -17.49
CA ILE A 567 28.83 -31.81 -18.90
C ILE A 567 29.96 -31.06 -19.60
N ARG A 568 30.25 -31.54 -20.80
CA ARG A 568 31.29 -30.98 -21.67
C ARG A 568 31.10 -29.49 -21.87
N GLN A 569 32.07 -28.70 -21.40
CA GLN A 569 32.12 -27.25 -21.63
C GLN A 569 33.11 -26.99 -22.78
N GLY A 570 32.59 -26.88 -23.99
CA GLY A 570 33.37 -26.42 -25.13
C GLY A 570 33.24 -24.92 -25.31
N LYS A 571 34.34 -24.23 -25.55
CA LYS A 571 34.32 -22.83 -25.97
C LYS A 571 35.35 -22.55 -27.06
N ARG A 572 35.07 -21.64 -27.97
CA ARG A 572 35.98 -21.09 -28.97
C ARG A 572 35.89 -19.60 -28.95
N GLU A 573 37.00 -18.95 -29.06
CA GLU A 573 37.11 -17.50 -29.04
C GLU A 573 37.73 -17.04 -30.37
N TYR A 574 37.09 -16.05 -30.97
CA TYR A 574 37.53 -15.42 -32.22
C TYR A 574 37.43 -13.91 -32.10
N THR A 575 38.06 -13.21 -33.03
CA THR A 575 37.90 -11.76 -33.17
C THR A 575 37.32 -11.48 -34.56
N GLY A 576 36.27 -10.66 -34.62
CA GLY A 576 35.67 -10.21 -35.88
C GLY A 576 36.67 -9.42 -36.70
N ASP A 577 36.65 -9.59 -38.01
CA ASP A 577 37.47 -8.86 -39.01
C ASP A 577 36.66 -7.98 -39.94
N GLY A 578 35.33 -7.89 -39.72
CA GLY A 578 34.38 -7.13 -40.54
C GLY A 578 34.01 -7.76 -41.88
N SER A 579 34.57 -8.93 -42.21
CA SER A 579 34.40 -9.60 -43.52
C SER A 579 34.03 -11.07 -43.40
N THR A 580 34.53 -11.77 -42.42
CA THR A 580 34.32 -13.22 -42.20
C THR A 580 32.97 -13.46 -41.52
N THR A 581 32.14 -14.27 -42.15
CA THR A 581 30.85 -14.70 -41.59
C THR A 581 30.85 -16.12 -41.03
N VAL A 582 31.83 -16.95 -41.41
CA VAL A 582 31.85 -18.37 -41.12
C VAL A 582 32.98 -18.68 -40.13
N PHE A 583 32.66 -19.29 -39.00
CA PHE A 583 33.59 -19.66 -37.95
C PHE A 583 33.47 -21.16 -37.65
N SER A 584 34.59 -21.81 -37.55
CA SER A 584 34.64 -23.26 -37.27
C SER A 584 34.56 -23.55 -35.78
N TRP A 585 33.73 -24.47 -35.42
CA TRP A 585 33.63 -25.08 -34.11
C TRP A 585 34.28 -26.47 -34.18
N ASN A 586 35.53 -26.56 -34.28
CA ASN A 586 36.24 -27.82 -34.60
C ASN A 586 36.55 -28.60 -33.31
N GLU A 587 35.68 -29.55 -32.92
CA GLU A 587 36.00 -30.60 -31.95
C GLU A 587 35.49 -31.94 -32.45
N ASP A 588 36.26 -33.00 -32.22
CA ASP A 588 36.09 -34.35 -32.79
C ASP A 588 34.84 -35.10 -32.33
N ASP A 589 34.00 -34.53 -31.42
CA ASP A 589 32.86 -35.19 -30.82
C ASP A 589 31.52 -34.41 -30.93
N LEU A 590 31.40 -33.44 -31.82
CA LEU A 590 30.19 -32.62 -31.94
C LEU A 590 28.99 -33.33 -32.53
N SER A 591 29.13 -34.56 -33.03
CA SER A 591 28.01 -35.37 -33.59
C SER A 591 26.89 -35.68 -32.58
N TYR A 592 27.19 -35.52 -31.29
CA TYR A 592 26.23 -35.75 -30.18
C TYR A 592 25.66 -34.50 -29.55
N ILE A 593 26.01 -33.31 -30.06
CA ILE A 593 25.57 -32.03 -29.51
C ILE A 593 24.34 -31.55 -30.30
N ASP A 594 23.29 -31.22 -29.60
CA ASP A 594 22.13 -30.58 -30.19
C ASP A 594 22.51 -29.17 -30.66
N GLN A 595 22.10 -28.78 -31.89
CA GLN A 595 22.42 -27.48 -32.46
C GLN A 595 21.95 -26.34 -31.55
N ASP A 596 20.85 -26.53 -30.83
CA ASP A 596 20.29 -25.55 -29.89
C ASP A 596 21.17 -25.27 -28.67
N GLN A 597 22.13 -26.15 -28.39
CA GLN A 597 23.09 -25.96 -27.29
C GLN A 597 24.25 -25.02 -27.67
N ILE A 598 24.47 -24.76 -28.96
CA ILE A 598 25.51 -23.87 -29.41
C ILE A 598 25.02 -22.42 -29.25
N LYS A 599 25.75 -21.65 -28.44
CA LYS A 599 25.45 -20.24 -28.16
C LYS A 599 26.62 -19.37 -28.59
N VAL A 600 26.32 -18.13 -28.96
CA VAL A 600 27.30 -17.15 -29.39
C VAL A 600 27.13 -15.86 -28.63
N LYS A 601 28.25 -15.28 -28.17
CA LYS A 601 28.28 -13.90 -27.64
C LYS A 601 29.17 -13.05 -28.53
N LEU A 602 28.72 -11.82 -28.78
CA LEU A 602 29.51 -10.76 -29.40
C LEU A 602 29.75 -9.68 -28.34
N ASP A 603 31.02 -9.42 -28.01
CA ASP A 603 31.43 -8.51 -26.93
C ASP A 603 30.68 -8.79 -25.60
N GLY A 604 30.49 -10.07 -25.27
CA GLY A 604 29.79 -10.51 -24.05
C GLY A 604 28.25 -10.57 -24.16
N VAL A 605 27.64 -10.04 -25.24
CA VAL A 605 26.18 -10.03 -25.45
C VAL A 605 25.76 -11.25 -26.29
N VAL A 606 24.77 -12.02 -25.81
CA VAL A 606 24.24 -13.17 -26.55
C VAL A 606 23.57 -12.70 -27.83
N THR A 607 23.89 -13.37 -28.96
CA THR A 607 23.26 -13.14 -30.26
C THR A 607 22.60 -14.41 -30.79
N THR A 608 21.51 -14.23 -31.52
CA THR A 608 20.82 -15.29 -32.26
C THR A 608 20.96 -15.10 -33.77
N ALA A 609 21.71 -14.11 -34.24
CA ALA A 609 21.87 -13.76 -35.64
C ALA A 609 22.91 -14.65 -36.36
N PHE A 610 22.77 -15.96 -36.19
CA PHE A 610 23.64 -16.97 -36.81
C PHE A 610 22.86 -18.26 -37.10
N THR A 611 23.43 -19.09 -37.95
CA THR A 611 22.98 -20.47 -38.21
C THR A 611 24.09 -21.46 -37.93
N VAL A 612 23.77 -22.66 -37.52
CA VAL A 612 24.72 -23.75 -37.30
C VAL A 612 24.60 -24.73 -38.45
N THR A 613 25.73 -25.02 -39.10
CA THR A 613 25.83 -25.97 -40.21
C THR A 613 26.66 -27.17 -39.81
N ASN A 614 26.07 -28.37 -39.97
CA ASN A 614 26.74 -29.67 -39.70
C ASN A 614 27.35 -29.77 -38.30
N ASN A 615 26.81 -29.08 -37.29
CA ASN A 615 27.29 -29.02 -35.92
C ASN A 615 28.79 -28.60 -35.77
N THR A 616 29.43 -28.19 -36.84
CA THR A 616 30.85 -27.85 -36.88
C THR A 616 31.16 -26.42 -37.29
N THR A 617 30.17 -25.73 -37.84
CA THR A 617 30.34 -24.39 -38.43
C THR A 617 29.23 -23.47 -38.04
N ILE A 618 29.56 -22.25 -37.62
CA ILE A 618 28.62 -21.17 -37.35
C ILE A 618 28.75 -20.14 -38.46
N THR A 619 27.59 -19.78 -39.02
CA THR A 619 27.50 -18.75 -40.07
C THR A 619 26.65 -17.58 -39.54
N PHE A 620 27.26 -16.42 -39.39
CA PHE A 620 26.55 -15.21 -39.03
C PHE A 620 25.76 -14.64 -40.21
N ASN A 621 24.60 -14.05 -39.91
CA ASN A 621 23.78 -13.37 -40.91
C ASN A 621 24.49 -12.14 -41.53
N SER A 622 25.37 -11.50 -40.77
CA SER A 622 26.29 -10.45 -41.20
C SER A 622 27.63 -10.60 -40.48
N ALA A 623 28.75 -10.26 -41.16
CA ALA A 623 30.08 -10.37 -40.56
C ALA A 623 30.19 -9.52 -39.30
N PRO A 624 30.64 -10.09 -38.16
CA PRO A 624 30.94 -9.32 -36.98
C PRO A 624 32.01 -8.24 -37.25
N ALA A 625 31.81 -7.05 -36.74
CA ALA A 625 32.66 -5.91 -37.00
C ALA A 625 34.10 -6.17 -36.55
N ASN A 626 35.04 -5.45 -37.16
CA ASN A 626 36.49 -5.59 -36.84
C ASN A 626 36.72 -5.25 -35.35
N GLY A 627 37.39 -6.17 -34.64
CA GLY A 627 37.74 -6.04 -33.23
C GLY A 627 36.70 -6.58 -32.26
N VAL A 628 35.48 -6.98 -32.71
CA VAL A 628 34.47 -7.58 -31.86
C VAL A 628 34.90 -8.93 -31.35
N ALA A 629 34.87 -9.16 -30.04
CA ALA A 629 35.14 -10.46 -29.44
C ALA A 629 33.97 -11.42 -29.68
N ILE A 630 34.26 -12.56 -30.30
CA ILE A 630 33.31 -13.62 -30.61
C ILE A 630 33.58 -14.79 -29.68
N LEU A 631 32.62 -15.13 -28.81
CA LEU A 631 32.68 -16.33 -27.98
C LEU A 631 31.65 -17.32 -28.44
N ILE A 632 32.05 -18.46 -28.94
CA ILE A 632 31.17 -19.60 -29.26
C ILE A 632 31.32 -20.61 -28.12
N TYR A 633 30.22 -21.05 -27.52
CA TYR A 633 30.23 -21.93 -26.38
C TYR A 633 29.03 -22.86 -26.36
N LEU A 634 29.15 -23.97 -25.65
CA LEU A 634 27.99 -24.85 -25.39
C LEU A 634 27.21 -24.36 -24.22
N ASP A 635 25.87 -24.32 -24.40
CA ASP A 635 24.96 -24.08 -23.29
C ASP A 635 25.13 -25.18 -22.24
N GLU A 636 25.19 -24.79 -20.99
CA GLU A 636 25.25 -25.75 -19.87
C GLU A 636 23.97 -26.55 -19.71
N TRP A 637 22.88 -26.05 -20.31
CA TRP A 637 21.56 -26.66 -20.32
C TRP A 637 21.35 -27.48 -21.60
N TYR A 638 21.03 -28.77 -21.45
CA TYR A 638 20.61 -29.58 -22.59
C TYR A 638 19.14 -30.01 -22.47
N SER A 639 18.47 -30.04 -23.59
CA SER A 639 17.04 -30.40 -23.67
C SER A 639 16.86 -31.88 -23.42
N LEU A 640 15.92 -32.23 -22.56
CA LEU A 640 15.39 -33.58 -22.42
C LEU A 640 14.14 -33.74 -23.28
N GLN A 641 13.85 -34.95 -23.72
CA GLN A 641 12.68 -35.21 -24.51
C GLN A 641 11.43 -34.83 -23.72
N PRO A 642 10.52 -34.01 -24.27
CA PRO A 642 9.29 -33.67 -23.59
C PRO A 642 8.43 -34.92 -23.40
N VAL A 643 7.78 -35.05 -22.25
CA VAL A 643 6.91 -36.18 -21.97
C VAL A 643 5.49 -35.78 -22.35
N ILE A 644 5.17 -35.90 -23.64
CA ILE A 644 3.81 -35.75 -24.12
C ILE A 644 3.62 -36.63 -25.34
N GLU A 645 2.41 -37.14 -25.47
CA GLU A 645 1.98 -37.80 -26.65
C GLU A 645 2.14 -36.88 -27.87
N ALA A 646 3.17 -37.10 -28.64
CA ALA A 646 3.58 -36.25 -29.76
C ALA A 646 2.47 -36.06 -30.80
N ASP A 647 1.57 -37.05 -30.91
CA ASP A 647 0.46 -37.03 -31.86
C ASP A 647 -0.56 -35.93 -31.57
N ASN A 648 -0.81 -35.63 -30.29
CA ASN A 648 -1.75 -34.57 -29.92
C ASN A 648 -1.19 -33.18 -30.15
N TYR A 649 0.10 -32.98 -29.95
CA TYR A 649 0.78 -31.70 -30.24
C TYR A 649 0.81 -31.39 -31.73
N LEU A 650 1.06 -32.41 -32.58
CA LEU A 650 1.08 -32.28 -34.03
C LEU A 650 -0.31 -32.01 -34.63
N ALA A 651 -1.37 -32.53 -34.01
CA ALA A 651 -2.74 -32.30 -34.39
C ALA A 651 -3.28 -30.92 -33.99
N ASN A 652 -2.48 -30.12 -33.24
CA ASN A 652 -2.90 -28.86 -32.64
C ASN A 652 -4.15 -29.01 -31.74
N ASP A 653 -4.34 -30.21 -31.21
CA ASP A 653 -5.38 -30.50 -30.23
C ASP A 653 -4.90 -30.18 -28.84
N ILE A 654 -5.78 -29.63 -28.01
CA ILE A 654 -5.48 -29.39 -26.59
C ILE A 654 -5.63 -30.72 -25.87
N ALA A 655 -4.62 -31.57 -25.96
CA ALA A 655 -4.54 -32.70 -25.07
C ALA A 655 -3.94 -32.28 -23.74
N LEU A 656 -4.81 -32.15 -22.77
CA LEU A 656 -4.37 -31.97 -21.39
C LEU A 656 -4.38 -33.35 -20.73
N THR A 657 -3.23 -33.70 -20.19
CA THR A 657 -3.14 -34.87 -19.33
C THR A 657 -3.83 -34.54 -18.01
N GLY A 658 -4.80 -35.32 -17.57
CA GLY A 658 -5.41 -35.21 -16.25
C GLY A 658 -4.41 -35.50 -15.12
N GLU A 659 -4.87 -35.50 -13.87
CA GLU A 659 -4.03 -35.85 -12.72
C GLU A 659 -3.32 -37.19 -12.95
N THR A 660 -2.00 -37.14 -13.07
CA THR A 660 -1.18 -38.33 -13.33
C THR A 660 0.24 -38.14 -12.81
N ILE A 661 0.96 -39.27 -12.75
CA ILE A 661 2.40 -39.25 -12.46
C ILE A 661 3.13 -39.67 -13.73
N PHE A 662 3.89 -38.79 -14.32
CA PHE A 662 4.75 -39.15 -15.43
C PHE A 662 6.23 -39.21 -15.03
N SER A 663 6.98 -39.97 -15.81
CA SER A 663 8.37 -40.32 -15.52
C SER A 663 9.28 -39.76 -16.60
N LEU A 664 10.13 -38.81 -16.24
CA LEU A 664 11.15 -38.24 -17.11
C LEU A 664 12.44 -39.04 -17.00
N PRO A 665 12.94 -39.72 -18.08
CA PRO A 665 14.22 -40.40 -18.06
C PRO A 665 15.37 -39.38 -18.07
N ILE A 666 16.34 -39.53 -17.16
CA ILE A 666 17.48 -38.63 -17.02
C ILE A 666 18.79 -39.36 -17.33
N HIS A 667 19.01 -40.54 -16.76
CA HIS A 667 20.17 -41.41 -16.99
C HIS A 667 21.52 -40.71 -16.82
N GLN A 668 21.66 -39.87 -15.80
CA GLN A 668 22.88 -39.10 -15.51
C GLN A 668 23.55 -39.59 -14.22
N LYS A 669 24.90 -39.63 -14.25
CA LYS A 669 25.71 -39.83 -13.07
C LYS A 669 26.56 -38.58 -12.88
N THR A 670 26.36 -37.84 -11.80
CA THR A 670 26.98 -36.55 -11.56
C THR A 670 27.02 -36.25 -10.05
N GLU A 671 27.84 -35.32 -9.60
CA GLU A 671 27.86 -34.86 -8.21
C GLU A 671 26.59 -34.05 -7.86
N ASN A 672 26.07 -33.32 -8.81
CA ASN A 672 24.80 -32.59 -8.69
C ASN A 672 24.17 -32.40 -10.06
N PHE A 673 22.88 -32.15 -10.06
CA PHE A 673 22.15 -31.75 -11.26
C PHE A 673 21.13 -30.67 -10.90
N GLN A 674 20.73 -29.94 -11.92
CA GLN A 674 19.71 -28.91 -11.86
C GLN A 674 18.75 -29.11 -13.01
N LEU A 675 17.47 -28.97 -12.73
CA LEU A 675 16.41 -29.12 -13.72
C LEU A 675 15.73 -27.79 -13.97
N ARG A 676 15.42 -27.50 -15.22
CA ARG A 676 14.65 -26.36 -15.66
C ARG A 676 13.41 -26.85 -16.39
N LEU A 677 12.26 -26.33 -15.99
CA LEU A 677 10.97 -26.59 -16.60
C LEU A 677 10.54 -25.36 -17.37
N PHE A 678 10.00 -25.54 -18.56
CA PHE A 678 9.54 -24.39 -19.35
C PHE A 678 8.32 -24.76 -20.20
N ASN A 679 7.49 -23.76 -20.46
CA ASN A 679 6.36 -23.86 -21.39
C ASN A 679 6.17 -22.50 -22.07
N ASP A 680 5.99 -22.51 -23.38
CA ASP A 680 5.69 -21.34 -24.22
C ASP A 680 4.31 -21.45 -24.91
N SER A 681 3.53 -22.50 -24.56
CA SER A 681 2.18 -22.67 -25.07
C SER A 681 1.17 -21.79 -24.30
N PRO A 682 0.04 -21.44 -24.92
CA PRO A 682 -1.00 -20.65 -24.23
C PRO A 682 -1.88 -21.50 -23.29
N PHE A 683 -1.51 -22.73 -23.01
CA PHE A 683 -2.28 -23.64 -22.16
C PHE A 683 -1.61 -23.91 -20.82
N PRO A 684 -2.37 -24.25 -19.78
CA PRO A 684 -1.85 -24.48 -18.44
C PRO A 684 -0.85 -25.64 -18.39
N VAL A 685 0.06 -25.52 -17.42
CA VAL A 685 1.08 -26.52 -17.09
C VAL A 685 1.03 -26.82 -15.60
#